data_00e30ce44c02008695c4f1c98becfa1e
#
_entry.id   00e30ce44c02008695c4f1c98becfa1e
#
_cell.length_a   1.000
_cell.length_b   1.000
_cell.length_c   1.000
_cell.angle_alpha   90.00
_cell.angle_beta   90.00
_cell.angle_gamma   90.00
#
_symmetry.space_group_name_H-M   'P 1'
#
loop_
_entity.id
_entity.type
_entity.pdbx_description
1 polymer ?
#
loop_
_entity_poly.entity_id
_entity_poly.type
_entity_poly.pdbx_seq_one_letter_code
_entity_poly.pdbx_strand_id
1 'polypeptide(L)'
;MKAQLLLLSTLSLTLAGCGGGGGSSGSAAATQANGTGGTNSSTSGANTNTTLNASGNPNEKLTCAAPATSSGSGSATISADTPSADGTRIFAAGSTFQLAFTTNVPSADKLNWSVTDTVGNVAASGSAPVPSGSSTITLNCSSTLAGYFAATGTLAQNGGQLPQAGTRPVGIASFGVLANLSGVVPAVTYARQEQHRFGMQGANDNGPLLAALGISSTIDDRQMSTMEPNGANTFNPATSTLDPFYKSGNVMRLIRLDGIPAWASSTGAFQDDTGAPTSLSYYQNYMSRVGTESNTIRTTYFPQQSANYYQVTWEPNEFWSGTDANFVALYQAVHQGLHSTDPNAVVMGPADAFPSLTTTRLKRLAPLGFGQYIDAVATHGYYDAGTSPSHPPERYDSDPSTASGSLRGQMRALRAEMATDYRSGMKLFSTEAGISYDLGTAYGANYPTANVLYAQAAVAARMHIITLGEGANQTYVFYGADYPGEVGYGTFFDLSDAQGAFGATNISPKPVAMAISAMTHVLDGTTTLGPVNGTPTGVYAYAFQQVGNGAVITALWTHNNSVWDASVGFSSTYSVPYTLTVDAPGTSGTVKVIDMMGNASSVNYSNGTLTLNLNESPVYVVSNNASVASGNATVPVGYAGM
;
A
#
# COMPACT_ATOMS: atom_id res chain seq x y z
N MET A 1 -21.24 -13.35 16.74
CA MET A 1 -20.90 -11.97 16.38
C MET A 1 -20.03 -11.24 17.42
N LYS A 2 -19.66 -11.81 18.55
CA LYS A 2 -18.79 -11.19 19.56
C LYS A 2 -17.37 -11.79 19.64
N ALA A 3 -17.03 -12.73 18.80
CA ALA A 3 -15.74 -13.45 18.87
C ALA A 3 -14.74 -13.11 17.77
N GLN A 4 -15.12 -12.28 16.78
CA GLN A 4 -14.24 -11.91 15.66
C GLN A 4 -13.68 -10.48 15.76
N LEU A 5 -14.16 -9.66 16.69
CA LEU A 5 -13.67 -8.30 16.90
C LEU A 5 -12.41 -8.20 17.77
N LEU A 6 -11.93 -9.31 18.32
CA LEU A 6 -10.81 -9.29 19.27
C LEU A 6 -9.41 -9.37 18.64
N LEU A 7 -9.30 -9.52 17.32
CA LEU A 7 -7.99 -9.69 16.66
C LEU A 7 -7.35 -8.37 16.18
N LEU A 8 -8.09 -7.29 16.09
CA LEU A 8 -7.53 -5.97 15.69
C LEU A 8 -7.00 -5.14 16.87
N SER A 9 -7.27 -5.55 18.10
CA SER A 9 -6.92 -4.76 19.29
C SER A 9 -5.51 -4.98 19.86
N THR A 10 -4.68 -5.82 19.24
CA THR A 10 -3.33 -6.09 19.78
C THR A 10 -2.20 -5.30 19.11
N LEU A 11 -2.51 -4.37 18.22
CA LEU A 11 -1.51 -3.69 17.39
C LEU A 11 -0.81 -2.51 18.02
N SER A 12 -1.35 -1.95 19.07
CA SER A 12 -0.80 -0.73 19.67
C SER A 12 0.30 -0.96 20.70
N LEU A 13 0.79 -2.18 20.91
CA LEU A 13 1.49 -2.49 22.17
C LEU A 13 2.94 -2.93 22.11
N THR A 14 3.64 -2.89 20.98
CA THR A 14 5.04 -3.36 20.96
C THR A 14 6.03 -2.44 20.24
N LEU A 15 6.09 -1.19 20.67
CA LEU A 15 7.15 -0.27 20.26
C LEU A 15 8.05 0.19 21.41
N ALA A 16 8.21 -0.62 22.47
CA ALA A 16 9.20 -0.28 23.49
C ALA A 16 9.76 -1.55 24.14
N GLY A 17 11.04 -1.79 23.97
CA GLY A 17 11.79 -2.66 24.87
C GLY A 17 12.85 -3.52 24.21
N CYS A 18 14.07 -3.03 24.18
CA CYS A 18 15.29 -3.85 24.12
C CYS A 18 15.40 -4.73 25.37
N GLY A 19 15.68 -6.04 25.19
CA GLY A 19 16.19 -6.86 26.28
C GLY A 19 15.94 -8.35 26.15
N GLY A 20 16.91 -9.04 25.75
CA GLY A 20 17.40 -10.38 25.77
C GLY A 20 16.65 -11.54 26.43
N GLY A 21 16.78 -12.70 25.80
CA GLY A 21 16.91 -13.97 26.51
C GLY A 21 15.98 -15.10 26.13
N GLY A 22 16.44 -15.98 25.29
CA GLY A 22 16.50 -17.44 25.52
C GLY A 22 15.29 -18.34 25.52
N GLY A 23 15.24 -19.27 24.58
CA GLY A 23 15.00 -20.66 24.97
C GLY A 23 13.82 -21.44 24.39
N SER A 24 14.16 -22.35 23.51
CA SER A 24 13.71 -23.75 23.34
C SER A 24 12.39 -24.12 22.66
N SER A 25 12.57 -24.68 21.52
CA SER A 25 12.11 -25.96 20.90
C SER A 25 10.73 -26.55 21.22
N GLY A 26 10.03 -26.87 20.15
CA GLY A 26 8.95 -27.85 20.13
C GLY A 26 8.52 -28.18 18.71
N SER A 27 9.02 -29.27 18.16
CA SER A 27 8.68 -29.79 16.84
C SER A 27 7.36 -30.57 16.88
N ALA A 28 6.49 -30.35 15.90
CA ALA A 28 5.44 -31.30 15.56
C ALA A 28 5.36 -31.46 14.04
N ALA A 29 5.40 -32.70 13.61
CA ALA A 29 5.38 -33.15 12.22
C ALA A 29 3.97 -33.08 11.64
N ALA A 30 3.84 -32.60 10.41
CA ALA A 30 2.64 -32.68 9.61
C ALA A 30 2.86 -33.48 8.33
N THR A 31 1.89 -34.34 8.05
CA THR A 31 1.78 -35.32 6.99
C THR A 31 1.51 -34.69 5.63
N GLN A 32 2.17 -35.24 4.61
CA GLN A 32 2.03 -34.85 3.19
C GLN A 32 0.72 -35.33 2.56
N ALA A 33 0.14 -34.50 1.70
CA ALA A 33 -0.83 -34.91 0.69
C ALA A 33 -0.24 -34.69 -0.72
N ASN A 34 -0.17 -35.74 -1.50
CA ASN A 34 0.34 -35.80 -2.86
C ASN A 34 -0.64 -35.19 -3.87
N GLY A 35 -0.21 -34.20 -4.62
CA GLY A 35 -0.85 -33.76 -5.86
C GLY A 35 -0.02 -34.13 -7.08
N THR A 36 -0.65 -34.84 -8.01
CA THR A 36 -0.07 -35.42 -9.21
C THR A 36 0.45 -34.38 -10.19
N GLY A 37 1.73 -34.49 -10.54
CA GLY A 37 2.41 -33.61 -11.49
C GLY A 37 2.11 -33.93 -12.95
N GLY A 38 1.95 -32.90 -13.74
CA GLY A 38 2.03 -32.93 -15.19
C GLY A 38 3.49 -32.87 -15.63
N THR A 39 3.92 -33.86 -16.36
CA THR A 39 5.26 -33.94 -16.94
C THR A 39 5.39 -33.03 -18.15
N ASN A 40 6.13 -31.95 -18.03
CA ASN A 40 6.66 -31.24 -19.19
C ASN A 40 8.09 -31.67 -19.44
N SER A 41 8.33 -32.22 -20.61
CA SER A 41 9.64 -32.64 -21.08
C SER A 41 10.58 -31.46 -21.25
N SER A 42 11.65 -31.45 -20.46
CA SER A 42 12.70 -30.43 -20.55
C SER A 42 13.63 -30.72 -21.72
N THR A 43 13.62 -29.86 -22.72
CA THR A 43 14.74 -29.75 -23.67
C THR A 43 15.86 -28.96 -23.00
N SER A 44 17.02 -29.58 -22.89
CA SER A 44 18.26 -28.93 -22.46
C SER A 44 18.66 -27.87 -23.48
N GLY A 45 18.71 -26.63 -23.07
CA GLY A 45 19.22 -25.59 -23.95
C GLY A 45 19.00 -24.20 -23.39
N ALA A 46 19.73 -23.33 -23.92
CA ALA A 46 19.74 -21.89 -23.85
C ALA A 46 18.61 -21.20 -23.07
N ASN A 47 18.98 -20.13 -22.40
CA ASN A 47 18.04 -19.16 -21.84
C ASN A 47 16.88 -18.90 -22.81
N THR A 48 15.69 -19.25 -22.39
CA THR A 48 14.50 -18.92 -23.15
C THR A 48 14.04 -17.54 -22.77
N ASN A 49 14.04 -16.62 -23.73
CA ASN A 49 13.34 -15.36 -23.60
C ASN A 49 11.86 -15.62 -23.76
N THR A 50 11.09 -15.35 -22.74
CA THR A 50 9.64 -15.50 -22.77
C THR A 50 9.00 -14.13 -22.76
N THR A 51 8.09 -13.88 -23.69
CA THR A 51 7.29 -12.67 -23.68
C THR A 51 6.30 -12.75 -22.51
N LEU A 52 6.32 -11.77 -21.63
CA LEU A 52 5.40 -11.72 -20.49
C LEU A 52 4.06 -11.18 -20.96
N ASN A 53 3.01 -11.82 -20.49
CA ASN A 53 1.63 -11.47 -20.87
C ASN A 53 0.80 -11.02 -19.66
N ALA A 54 1.45 -10.73 -18.53
CA ALA A 54 0.78 -10.32 -17.31
C ALA A 54 0.01 -9.00 -17.46
N SER A 55 0.53 -8.12 -18.31
CA SER A 55 -0.04 -6.80 -18.58
C SER A 55 -0.78 -6.73 -19.93
N GLY A 56 -0.76 -7.81 -20.70
CA GLY A 56 -1.27 -7.80 -22.07
C GLY A 56 -0.37 -7.09 -23.08
N ASN A 57 0.85 -6.73 -22.72
CA ASN A 57 1.82 -6.12 -23.62
C ASN A 57 2.76 -7.19 -24.22
N PRO A 58 2.61 -7.56 -25.52
CA PRO A 58 3.34 -8.69 -26.12
C PRO A 58 4.82 -8.41 -26.39
N ASN A 59 5.30 -7.19 -26.18
CA ASN A 59 6.66 -6.77 -26.56
C ASN A 59 7.66 -6.78 -25.43
N GLU A 60 7.23 -7.08 -24.19
CA GLU A 60 8.06 -6.99 -23.01
C GLU A 60 8.60 -8.36 -22.61
N LYS A 61 9.86 -8.38 -22.19
CA LYS A 61 10.60 -9.64 -22.00
C LYS A 61 11.45 -9.60 -20.74
N LEU A 62 11.46 -10.72 -20.03
CA LEU A 62 12.49 -11.06 -19.06
C LEU A 62 13.54 -11.94 -19.74
N THR A 63 14.80 -11.55 -19.60
CA THR A 63 15.95 -12.31 -20.12
C THR A 63 16.88 -12.62 -18.96
N CYS A 64 17.26 -13.90 -18.80
CA CYS A 64 18.29 -14.32 -17.84
C CYS A 64 19.42 -15.05 -18.58
N ALA A 65 20.64 -14.55 -18.45
CA ALA A 65 21.82 -15.08 -19.11
C ALA A 65 22.33 -16.37 -18.42
N ALA A 66 23.22 -17.09 -19.10
CA ALA A 66 23.83 -18.32 -18.61
C ALA A 66 24.45 -18.14 -17.20
N PRO A 67 24.32 -19.14 -16.32
CA PRO A 67 24.80 -19.04 -14.95
C PRO A 67 26.33 -19.08 -14.83
N ALA A 68 26.83 -18.34 -13.84
CA ALA A 68 28.18 -18.56 -13.28
C ALA A 68 28.06 -19.40 -12.01
N THR A 69 29.03 -20.26 -11.71
CA THR A 69 29.04 -21.15 -10.55
C THR A 69 30.32 -21.06 -9.71
N SER A 70 30.17 -21.22 -8.39
CA SER A 70 31.28 -21.39 -7.44
C SER A 70 30.97 -22.53 -6.47
N SER A 71 31.94 -23.26 -5.87
CA SER A 71 31.73 -24.52 -5.14
C SER A 71 32.30 -24.58 -3.71
N GLY A 72 31.70 -25.43 -2.84
CA GLY A 72 32.05 -25.71 -1.42
C GLY A 72 31.48 -27.07 -0.92
N SER A 73 31.22 -27.34 0.38
CA SER A 73 30.83 -28.68 0.92
C SER A 73 29.64 -28.67 1.89
N GLY A 74 28.74 -29.72 1.91
CA GLY A 74 27.64 -29.90 2.89
C GLY A 74 26.40 -30.72 2.48
N SER A 75 25.24 -30.60 3.16
CA SER A 75 23.97 -31.35 2.95
C SER A 75 23.00 -30.64 2.00
N ALA A 76 22.01 -31.35 1.42
CA ALA A 76 21.13 -30.82 0.35
C ALA A 76 20.24 -29.67 0.84
N THR A 77 20.48 -28.48 0.33
CA THR A 77 19.66 -27.27 0.54
C THR A 77 19.60 -26.46 -0.75
N ILE A 78 18.56 -25.62 -0.87
CA ILE A 78 18.43 -24.64 -1.94
C ILE A 78 17.81 -23.37 -1.38
N SER A 79 18.39 -22.22 -1.72
CA SER A 79 17.82 -20.89 -1.49
C SER A 79 18.04 -20.02 -2.71
N ALA A 80 17.30 -18.93 -2.83
CA ALA A 80 17.50 -17.98 -3.91
C ALA A 80 17.33 -16.55 -3.42
N ASP A 81 18.00 -15.61 -4.09
CA ASP A 81 17.90 -14.19 -3.80
C ASP A 81 18.17 -13.36 -5.06
N THR A 82 17.63 -12.13 -5.05
CA THR A 82 17.92 -11.08 -6.03
C THR A 82 18.42 -9.84 -5.29
N PRO A 83 19.67 -9.85 -4.79
CA PRO A 83 20.15 -8.78 -3.94
C PRO A 83 20.17 -7.43 -4.66
N SER A 84 19.61 -6.40 -4.02
CA SER A 84 19.75 -5.00 -4.41
C SER A 84 20.55 -4.23 -3.38
N ALA A 85 21.20 -3.14 -3.78
CA ALA A 85 22.04 -2.34 -2.90
C ALA A 85 21.25 -1.70 -1.74
N ASP A 86 19.96 -1.45 -1.95
CA ASP A 86 19.02 -0.86 -0.98
C ASP A 86 18.20 -1.89 -0.19
N GLY A 87 18.40 -3.18 -0.45
CA GLY A 87 17.68 -4.27 0.22
C GLY A 87 16.22 -4.46 -0.19
N THR A 88 15.69 -3.69 -1.14
CA THR A 88 14.28 -3.75 -1.54
C THR A 88 13.98 -4.80 -2.59
N ARG A 89 14.97 -5.27 -3.32
CA ARG A 89 14.85 -6.17 -4.49
C ARG A 89 13.98 -5.58 -5.60
N ILE A 90 14.07 -4.28 -5.77
CA ILE A 90 13.39 -3.53 -6.84
C ILE A 90 14.43 -2.96 -7.80
N PHE A 91 14.20 -3.10 -9.10
CA PHE A 91 15.11 -2.71 -10.17
C PHE A 91 14.39 -1.81 -11.17
N ALA A 92 15.14 -0.92 -11.83
CA ALA A 92 14.60 -0.13 -12.92
C ALA A 92 14.44 -0.98 -14.19
N ALA A 93 13.40 -0.73 -14.99
CA ALA A 93 13.23 -1.37 -16.29
C ALA A 93 14.47 -1.15 -17.17
N GLY A 94 14.94 -2.21 -17.79
CA GLY A 94 16.15 -2.21 -18.64
C GLY A 94 17.48 -2.31 -17.86
N SER A 95 17.48 -2.22 -16.54
CA SER A 95 18.69 -2.46 -15.75
C SER A 95 19.03 -3.95 -15.65
N THR A 96 20.31 -4.26 -15.45
CA THR A 96 20.77 -5.63 -15.17
C THR A 96 20.82 -5.88 -13.68
N PHE A 97 20.34 -7.04 -13.26
CA PHE A 97 20.37 -7.51 -11.87
C PHE A 97 20.72 -8.99 -11.79
N GLN A 98 21.02 -9.47 -10.61
CA GLN A 98 21.40 -10.86 -10.40
C GLN A 98 20.27 -11.62 -9.71
N LEU A 99 19.99 -12.84 -10.23
CA LEU A 99 19.23 -13.88 -9.56
C LEU A 99 20.19 -15.00 -9.18
N ALA A 100 20.44 -15.18 -7.91
CA ALA A 100 21.39 -16.14 -7.38
C ALA A 100 20.69 -17.29 -6.67
N PHE A 101 20.97 -18.52 -7.07
CA PHE A 101 20.55 -19.74 -6.36
C PHE A 101 21.75 -20.27 -5.57
N THR A 102 21.62 -20.34 -4.27
CA THR A 102 22.61 -20.99 -3.41
C THR A 102 22.15 -22.41 -3.12
N THR A 103 22.98 -23.36 -3.46
CA THR A 103 22.70 -24.79 -3.28
C THR A 103 23.81 -25.44 -2.47
N ASN A 104 23.43 -26.50 -1.74
CA ASN A 104 24.39 -27.37 -1.07
C ASN A 104 23.92 -28.82 -1.24
N VAL A 105 24.67 -29.63 -1.98
CA VAL A 105 24.28 -30.98 -2.38
C VAL A 105 25.36 -31.99 -2.10
N PRO A 106 25.02 -33.22 -1.64
CA PRO A 106 26.00 -34.28 -1.35
C PRO A 106 26.69 -34.86 -2.59
N SER A 107 26.04 -34.72 -3.75
CA SER A 107 26.54 -35.19 -5.05
C SER A 107 26.16 -34.18 -6.14
N ALA A 108 26.84 -34.23 -7.28
CA ALA A 108 26.50 -33.38 -8.42
C ALA A 108 25.03 -33.56 -8.81
N ASP A 109 24.36 -32.42 -9.10
CA ASP A 109 22.93 -32.35 -9.40
C ASP A 109 22.67 -31.40 -10.56
N LYS A 110 21.41 -31.17 -10.85
CA LYS A 110 20.91 -30.22 -11.83
C LYS A 110 19.82 -29.35 -11.20
N LEU A 111 20.02 -28.04 -11.22
CA LEU A 111 18.99 -27.07 -10.90
C LEU A 111 18.10 -26.89 -12.13
N ASN A 112 16.80 -27.09 -11.97
CA ASN A 112 15.79 -26.60 -12.89
C ASN A 112 15.14 -25.38 -12.25
N TRP A 113 15.19 -24.23 -12.93
CA TRP A 113 14.66 -22.97 -12.42
C TRP A 113 13.61 -22.39 -13.35
N SER A 114 12.72 -21.59 -12.80
CA SER A 114 11.70 -20.84 -13.53
C SER A 114 11.43 -19.53 -12.82
N VAL A 115 11.14 -18.49 -13.59
CA VAL A 115 10.65 -17.18 -13.10
C VAL A 115 9.26 -16.99 -13.64
N THR A 116 8.30 -16.69 -12.75
CA THR A 116 6.91 -16.42 -13.11
C THR A 116 6.60 -14.93 -12.92
N ASP A 117 5.62 -14.45 -13.68
CA ASP A 117 5.08 -13.10 -13.58
C ASP A 117 3.97 -12.99 -12.51
N THR A 118 3.35 -11.81 -12.43
CA THR A 118 2.29 -11.46 -11.48
C THR A 118 1.09 -12.42 -11.49
N VAL A 119 0.76 -13.01 -12.63
CA VAL A 119 -0.37 -13.95 -12.78
C VAL A 119 0.07 -15.42 -12.87
N GLY A 120 1.35 -15.69 -12.62
CA GLY A 120 1.90 -17.04 -12.60
C GLY A 120 2.33 -17.61 -13.95
N ASN A 121 2.34 -16.82 -15.02
CA ASN A 121 2.89 -17.28 -16.31
C ASN A 121 4.41 -17.35 -16.23
N VAL A 122 4.99 -18.34 -16.91
CA VAL A 122 6.44 -18.48 -16.99
C VAL A 122 7.02 -17.37 -17.87
N ALA A 123 7.80 -16.50 -17.25
CA ALA A 123 8.52 -15.41 -17.89
C ALA A 123 9.87 -15.86 -18.45
N ALA A 124 10.57 -16.70 -17.71
CA ALA A 124 11.82 -17.32 -18.10
C ALA A 124 12.00 -18.64 -17.38
N SER A 125 12.72 -19.58 -17.98
CA SER A 125 13.07 -20.85 -17.35
C SER A 125 14.37 -21.40 -17.93
N GLY A 126 15.00 -22.29 -17.18
CA GLY A 126 16.21 -22.95 -17.65
C GLY A 126 16.71 -24.00 -16.67
N SER A 127 17.91 -24.47 -16.92
CA SER A 127 18.59 -25.40 -16.02
C SER A 127 20.08 -25.11 -15.97
N ALA A 128 20.71 -25.47 -14.85
CA ALA A 128 22.14 -25.32 -14.62
C ALA A 128 22.71 -26.54 -13.91
N PRO A 129 23.97 -26.92 -14.20
CA PRO A 129 24.67 -27.93 -13.43
C PRO A 129 24.96 -27.42 -12.01
N VAL A 130 24.81 -28.30 -11.04
CA VAL A 130 25.10 -28.04 -9.63
C VAL A 130 26.23 -28.98 -9.23
N PRO A 131 27.46 -28.49 -8.98
CA PRO A 131 28.53 -29.35 -8.49
C PRO A 131 28.25 -29.85 -7.06
N SER A 132 28.86 -30.96 -6.65
CA SER A 132 28.74 -31.43 -5.27
C SER A 132 29.29 -30.42 -4.27
N GLY A 133 28.66 -30.36 -3.09
CA GLY A 133 28.96 -29.38 -2.06
C GLY A 133 28.15 -28.10 -2.21
N SER A 134 28.58 -27.03 -1.54
CA SER A 134 27.94 -25.71 -1.66
C SER A 134 28.34 -25.05 -2.97
N SER A 135 27.36 -24.47 -3.65
CA SER A 135 27.61 -23.67 -4.86
C SER A 135 26.60 -22.54 -5.00
N THR A 136 27.00 -21.49 -5.70
CA THR A 136 26.11 -20.39 -6.09
C THR A 136 26.00 -20.37 -7.61
N ILE A 137 24.78 -20.38 -8.10
CA ILE A 137 24.45 -20.30 -9.52
C ILE A 137 23.82 -18.94 -9.75
N THR A 138 24.56 -18.04 -10.42
CA THR A 138 24.14 -16.66 -10.62
C THR A 138 23.70 -16.45 -12.07
N LEU A 139 22.45 -16.04 -12.24
CA LEU A 139 21.91 -15.60 -13.52
C LEU A 139 21.98 -14.07 -13.58
N ASN A 140 22.47 -13.52 -14.68
CA ASN A 140 22.38 -12.09 -14.96
C ASN A 140 21.10 -11.84 -15.74
N CYS A 141 20.16 -11.14 -15.13
CA CYS A 141 18.82 -10.90 -15.64
C CYS A 141 18.61 -9.42 -15.99
N SER A 142 17.72 -9.16 -16.92
CA SER A 142 17.17 -7.83 -17.20
C SER A 142 15.73 -7.97 -17.69
N SER A 143 14.92 -6.94 -17.48
CA SER A 143 13.55 -6.88 -17.97
C SER A 143 13.21 -5.50 -18.48
N THR A 144 12.54 -5.42 -19.63
CA THR A 144 11.89 -4.20 -20.11
C THR A 144 10.42 -4.13 -19.66
N LEU A 145 9.87 -5.25 -19.16
CA LEU A 145 8.56 -5.32 -18.56
C LEU A 145 8.66 -4.88 -17.10
N ALA A 146 7.83 -3.93 -16.71
CA ALA A 146 7.61 -3.60 -15.30
C ALA A 146 6.65 -4.62 -14.65
N GLY A 147 6.84 -4.89 -13.38
CA GLY A 147 5.96 -5.77 -12.63
C GLY A 147 6.67 -6.58 -11.58
N TYR A 148 5.95 -7.55 -11.07
CA TYR A 148 6.41 -8.52 -10.07
C TYR A 148 6.85 -9.81 -10.73
N PHE A 149 7.92 -10.38 -10.19
CA PHE A 149 8.46 -11.66 -10.61
C PHE A 149 8.82 -12.52 -9.41
N ALA A 150 8.61 -13.83 -9.52
CA ALA A 150 8.99 -14.80 -8.52
C ALA A 150 9.79 -15.95 -9.14
N ALA A 151 10.97 -16.21 -8.59
CA ALA A 151 11.79 -17.33 -9.01
C ALA A 151 11.47 -18.59 -8.21
N THR A 152 11.41 -19.72 -8.89
CA THR A 152 11.34 -21.06 -8.31
C THR A 152 12.50 -21.91 -8.80
N GLY A 153 12.82 -22.97 -8.07
CA GLY A 153 13.91 -23.87 -8.44
C GLY A 153 13.75 -25.24 -7.80
N THR A 154 14.18 -26.28 -8.51
CA THR A 154 14.14 -27.67 -8.04
C THR A 154 15.47 -28.36 -8.34
N LEU A 155 16.03 -29.04 -7.34
CA LEU A 155 17.18 -29.94 -7.48
C LEU A 155 16.69 -31.28 -7.99
N ALA A 156 17.11 -31.67 -9.19
CA ALA A 156 16.55 -32.79 -9.93
C ALA A 156 16.76 -34.17 -9.24
N GLN A 157 17.90 -34.35 -8.53
CA GLN A 157 18.24 -35.62 -7.88
C GLN A 157 18.00 -35.60 -6.38
N ASN A 158 18.26 -34.46 -5.71
CA ASN A 158 18.15 -34.34 -4.26
C ASN A 158 16.80 -33.82 -3.78
N GLY A 159 15.86 -33.47 -4.69
CA GLY A 159 14.48 -33.10 -4.34
C GLY A 159 14.31 -31.77 -3.59
N GLY A 160 15.37 -30.99 -3.41
CA GLY A 160 15.26 -29.63 -2.86
C GLY A 160 14.48 -28.72 -3.80
N GLN A 161 13.57 -27.90 -3.28
CA GLN A 161 12.75 -26.99 -4.10
C GLN A 161 12.50 -25.65 -3.44
N LEU A 162 12.24 -24.64 -4.25
CA LEU A 162 11.79 -23.31 -3.89
C LEU A 162 10.45 -22.99 -4.60
N PRO A 163 9.54 -22.27 -3.95
CA PRO A 163 9.51 -21.97 -2.51
C PRO A 163 9.32 -23.22 -1.68
N GLN A 164 9.77 -23.20 -0.42
CA GLN A 164 9.55 -24.30 0.51
C GLN A 164 8.21 -24.08 1.22
N ALA A 165 7.32 -25.08 1.12
CA ALA A 165 6.03 -25.02 1.81
C ALA A 165 6.22 -24.96 3.34
N GLY A 166 5.41 -24.14 4.02
CA GLY A 166 5.38 -24.05 5.48
C GLY A 166 6.48 -23.22 6.12
N THR A 167 7.33 -22.57 5.33
CA THR A 167 8.29 -21.59 5.83
C THR A 167 7.83 -20.16 5.51
N ARG A 168 8.23 -19.19 6.31
CA ARG A 168 8.19 -17.79 5.90
C ARG A 168 8.80 -17.64 4.51
N PRO A 169 8.46 -16.56 3.75
CA PRO A 169 9.04 -16.32 2.43
C PRO A 169 10.58 -16.17 2.39
N VAL A 170 11.26 -16.46 3.47
CA VAL A 170 12.72 -16.60 3.55
C VAL A 170 13.16 -17.66 2.55
N GLY A 171 13.88 -17.27 1.53
CA GLY A 171 14.29 -18.16 0.43
C GLY A 171 13.43 -18.07 -0.83
N ILE A 172 12.37 -17.28 -0.84
CA ILE A 172 11.69 -16.90 -2.07
C ILE A 172 12.46 -15.75 -2.72
N ALA A 173 12.88 -15.95 -3.96
CA ALA A 173 13.42 -14.88 -4.77
C ALA A 173 12.28 -14.19 -5.52
N SER A 174 11.58 -13.27 -4.86
CA SER A 174 10.73 -12.32 -5.56
C SER A 174 11.49 -11.01 -5.81
N PHE A 175 11.15 -10.35 -6.89
CA PHE A 175 11.70 -9.05 -7.24
C PHE A 175 10.71 -8.24 -8.05
N GLY A 176 10.88 -6.92 -8.01
CA GLY A 176 10.09 -5.98 -8.78
C GLY A 176 10.92 -5.27 -9.84
N VAL A 177 10.27 -4.92 -10.94
CA VAL A 177 10.84 -4.05 -11.95
C VAL A 177 9.94 -2.83 -12.10
N LEU A 178 10.48 -1.64 -11.85
CA LEU A 178 9.75 -0.38 -11.96
C LEU A 178 9.64 0.07 -13.41
N ALA A 179 8.43 0.49 -13.77
CA ALA A 179 8.20 1.12 -15.06
C ALA A 179 8.95 2.44 -15.20
N ASN A 180 9.48 2.70 -16.38
CA ASN A 180 9.88 4.04 -16.75
C ASN A 180 8.70 4.78 -17.39
N LEU A 181 8.01 5.58 -16.61
CA LEU A 181 6.86 6.38 -17.06
C LEU A 181 7.27 7.77 -17.60
N SER A 182 8.57 8.05 -17.70
CA SER A 182 9.08 9.28 -18.31
C SER A 182 8.62 9.39 -19.77
N GLY A 183 7.99 10.51 -20.12
CA GLY A 183 7.41 10.71 -21.44
C GLY A 183 6.09 9.96 -21.72
N VAL A 184 5.58 9.20 -20.75
CA VAL A 184 4.26 8.54 -20.81
C VAL A 184 3.23 9.33 -20.00
N VAL A 185 3.55 9.58 -18.75
CA VAL A 185 2.81 10.51 -17.89
C VAL A 185 3.53 11.85 -17.94
N PRO A 186 2.84 12.96 -18.24
CA PRO A 186 3.47 14.28 -18.24
C PRO A 186 4.12 14.58 -16.89
N ALA A 187 5.30 15.18 -16.90
CA ALA A 187 5.98 15.57 -15.69
C ALA A 187 5.18 16.64 -14.93
N VAL A 188 5.06 16.48 -13.62
CA VAL A 188 4.38 17.43 -12.73
C VAL A 188 5.44 18.18 -11.93
N THR A 189 5.30 19.51 -11.88
CA THR A 189 6.07 20.34 -10.97
C THR A 189 5.21 20.67 -9.75
N TYR A 190 5.64 20.20 -8.59
CA TYR A 190 4.93 20.44 -7.34
C TYR A 190 5.33 21.80 -6.78
N ALA A 191 4.35 22.68 -6.60
CA ALA A 191 4.58 23.96 -5.92
C ALA A 191 4.61 23.80 -4.40
N ARG A 192 3.96 22.76 -3.89
CA ARG A 192 3.86 22.45 -2.46
C ARG A 192 3.88 20.94 -2.23
N GLN A 193 4.42 20.54 -1.09
CA GLN A 193 4.47 19.15 -0.65
C GLN A 193 3.07 18.53 -0.50
N GLU A 194 2.08 19.33 -0.13
CA GLU A 194 0.68 18.89 0.04
C GLU A 194 -0.03 18.53 -1.26
N GLN A 195 0.57 18.77 -2.40
CA GLN A 195 0.04 18.32 -3.69
C GLN A 195 0.27 16.82 -3.93
N HIS A 196 1.15 16.20 -3.14
CA HIS A 196 1.29 14.75 -3.12
C HIS A 196 0.09 14.09 -2.48
N ARG A 197 -0.29 12.93 -3.00
CA ARG A 197 -1.56 12.29 -2.65
C ARG A 197 -1.41 10.96 -1.90
N PHE A 198 -0.20 10.43 -1.80
CA PHE A 198 0.03 9.10 -1.25
C PHE A 198 0.96 9.11 -0.06
N GLY A 199 0.52 8.42 0.99
CA GLY A 199 1.30 8.12 2.17
C GLY A 199 1.41 6.61 2.41
N MET A 200 2.24 6.21 3.38
CA MET A 200 2.39 4.83 3.80
C MET A 200 2.70 4.76 5.29
N GLN A 201 2.14 3.74 5.93
CA GLN A 201 2.53 3.33 7.27
C GLN A 201 3.53 2.18 7.22
N GLY A 202 4.31 2.01 8.28
CA GLY A 202 5.24 0.89 8.42
C GLY A 202 6.43 0.91 7.46
N ALA A 203 6.84 2.10 7.03
CA ALA A 203 8.04 2.31 6.24
C ALA A 203 8.74 3.62 6.63
N ASN A 204 8.55 4.04 7.87
CA ASN A 204 8.87 5.38 8.36
C ASN A 204 10.33 5.78 8.19
N ASP A 205 11.24 4.82 8.20
CA ASP A 205 12.68 5.01 8.10
C ASP A 205 13.30 4.33 6.86
N ASN A 206 12.48 3.83 5.95
CA ASN A 206 12.93 3.21 4.71
C ASN A 206 12.71 4.11 3.48
N GLY A 207 13.61 5.08 3.30
CA GLY A 207 13.58 6.01 2.15
C GLY A 207 13.60 5.33 0.79
N PRO A 208 14.46 4.34 0.54
CA PRO A 208 14.48 3.58 -0.71
C PRO A 208 13.15 2.92 -1.05
N LEU A 209 12.47 2.32 -0.06
CA LEU A 209 11.14 1.72 -0.25
C LEU A 209 10.11 2.79 -0.64
N LEU A 210 10.05 3.89 0.10
CA LEU A 210 9.11 4.96 -0.19
C LEU A 210 9.35 5.56 -1.58
N ALA A 211 10.62 5.81 -1.94
CA ALA A 211 10.98 6.31 -3.26
C ALA A 211 10.60 5.34 -4.39
N ALA A 212 10.88 4.04 -4.22
CA ALA A 212 10.52 3.01 -5.19
C ALA A 212 9.00 2.91 -5.41
N LEU A 213 8.22 3.12 -4.35
CA LEU A 213 6.77 3.12 -4.41
C LEU A 213 6.16 4.48 -4.81
N GLY A 214 6.95 5.53 -5.02
CA GLY A 214 6.44 6.87 -5.32
C GLY A 214 5.62 7.47 -4.17
N ILE A 215 5.93 7.08 -2.93
CA ILE A 215 5.25 7.55 -1.72
C ILE A 215 6.02 8.75 -1.16
N SER A 216 5.31 9.82 -0.88
CA SER A 216 5.88 11.10 -0.43
C SER A 216 5.40 11.56 0.94
N SER A 217 4.67 10.70 1.66
CA SER A 217 4.22 10.96 3.03
C SER A 217 4.32 9.69 3.89
N THR A 218 4.68 9.86 5.16
CA THR A 218 4.68 8.77 6.15
C THR A 218 4.22 9.28 7.51
N ILE A 219 4.06 8.39 8.49
CA ILE A 219 3.58 8.72 9.83
C ILE A 219 4.77 8.94 10.77
N ASP A 220 4.71 10.01 11.53
CA ASP A 220 5.66 10.35 12.59
C ASP A 220 4.92 10.45 13.93
N ASP A 221 5.38 9.71 14.93
CA ASP A 221 4.76 9.68 16.23
C ASP A 221 5.24 10.84 17.13
N ARG A 222 4.26 11.64 17.62
CA ARG A 222 4.46 12.65 18.64
C ARG A 222 3.51 12.41 19.82
N GLN A 223 3.30 11.13 20.10
CA GLN A 223 2.48 10.66 21.21
C GLN A 223 3.07 11.13 22.54
N MET A 224 2.21 11.57 23.44
CA MET A 224 2.66 11.99 24.78
C MET A 224 3.34 10.85 25.54
N SER A 225 2.87 9.61 25.35
CA SER A 225 3.48 8.40 25.91
C SER A 225 4.94 8.19 25.48
N THR A 226 5.30 8.65 24.29
CA THR A 226 6.66 8.55 23.75
C THR A 226 7.52 9.76 24.11
N MET A 227 6.92 10.95 24.07
CA MET A 227 7.65 12.20 24.25
C MET A 227 7.81 12.60 25.73
N GLU A 228 6.88 12.21 26.61
CA GLU A 228 6.89 12.46 28.05
C GLU A 228 6.57 11.19 28.87
N PRO A 229 7.28 10.07 28.67
CA PRO A 229 6.91 8.79 29.29
C PRO A 229 7.04 8.79 30.83
N ASN A 230 7.97 9.55 31.38
CA ASN A 230 8.43 9.47 32.77
C ASN A 230 7.79 10.50 33.71
N GLY A 231 6.92 11.37 33.24
CA GLY A 231 6.25 12.37 34.06
C GLY A 231 6.17 13.75 33.42
N ALA A 232 5.42 14.61 34.05
CA ALA A 232 5.20 15.97 33.57
C ALA A 232 6.49 16.77 33.39
N ASN A 233 6.57 17.55 32.32
CA ASN A 233 7.71 18.40 31.95
C ASN A 233 9.01 17.63 31.61
N THR A 234 8.90 16.36 31.24
CA THR A 234 10.01 15.55 30.77
C THR A 234 10.05 15.46 29.23
N PHE A 235 9.44 16.42 28.54
CA PHE A 235 9.38 16.46 27.08
C PHE A 235 10.78 16.38 26.45
N ASN A 236 10.95 15.40 25.55
CA ASN A 236 12.19 15.16 24.84
C ASN A 236 12.02 15.33 23.33
N PRO A 237 12.24 16.53 22.80
CA PRO A 237 12.08 16.80 21.37
C PRO A 237 13.17 16.17 20.51
N ALA A 238 14.31 15.83 21.11
CA ALA A 238 15.52 15.38 20.39
C ALA A 238 15.44 13.92 19.91
N THR A 239 14.36 13.21 20.19
CA THR A 239 14.28 11.78 19.92
C THR A 239 13.87 11.41 18.52
N SER A 240 13.63 12.37 17.63
CA SER A 240 13.30 12.04 16.27
C SER A 240 14.52 11.62 15.48
N THR A 241 14.80 10.34 15.47
CA THR A 241 15.71 9.70 14.51
C THR A 241 15.19 9.82 13.08
N LEU A 242 13.92 10.18 12.93
CA LEU A 242 13.24 10.37 11.64
C LEU A 242 13.61 11.70 10.97
N ASP A 243 14.04 12.73 11.71
CA ASP A 243 14.39 14.02 11.12
C ASP A 243 15.44 13.93 10.00
N PRO A 244 16.56 13.19 10.15
CA PRO A 244 17.49 13.01 9.05
C PRO A 244 16.89 12.32 7.84
N PHE A 245 15.98 11.37 8.07
CA PHE A 245 15.25 10.65 7.02
C PHE A 245 14.33 11.59 6.23
N TYR A 246 13.50 12.37 6.90
CA TYR A 246 12.62 13.33 6.24
C TYR A 246 13.41 14.39 5.46
N LYS A 247 14.51 14.85 6.04
CA LYS A 247 15.42 15.81 5.39
C LYS A 247 16.01 15.27 4.11
N SER A 248 16.47 14.03 4.11
CA SER A 248 17.10 13.39 2.95
C SER A 248 16.09 12.96 1.88
N GLY A 249 14.89 12.54 2.30
CA GLY A 249 13.87 11.97 1.43
C GLY A 249 12.83 12.96 0.90
N ASN A 250 12.82 14.20 1.43
CA ASN A 250 11.78 15.20 1.14
C ASN A 250 10.35 14.64 1.35
N VAL A 251 10.16 13.89 2.42
CA VAL A 251 8.92 13.18 2.73
C VAL A 251 8.11 13.98 3.74
N MET A 252 6.85 14.25 3.43
CA MET A 252 5.91 14.91 4.34
C MET A 252 5.59 14.00 5.53
N ARG A 253 5.40 14.60 6.71
CA ARG A 253 5.01 13.89 7.92
C ARG A 253 3.52 14.06 8.20
N LEU A 254 2.79 12.96 8.32
CA LEU A 254 1.54 12.91 9.07
C LEU A 254 1.88 12.66 10.55
N ILE A 255 1.54 13.59 11.43
CA ILE A 255 1.92 13.53 12.85
C ILE A 255 0.80 12.89 13.65
N ARG A 256 1.09 11.74 14.28
CA ARG A 256 0.17 10.99 15.12
C ARG A 256 0.32 11.40 16.59
N LEU A 257 -0.79 11.70 17.26
CA LEU A 257 -0.83 12.27 18.61
C LEU A 257 -1.49 11.37 19.66
N ASP A 258 -2.21 10.31 19.27
CA ASP A 258 -2.86 9.38 20.19
C ASP A 258 -1.86 8.73 21.16
N GLY A 259 -2.36 8.19 22.27
CA GLY A 259 -1.52 7.51 23.25
C GLY A 259 -0.99 8.41 24.36
N ILE A 260 -1.61 8.29 25.52
CA ILE A 260 -1.30 9.03 26.75
C ILE A 260 -0.41 8.16 27.66
N PRO A 261 0.62 8.70 28.34
CA PRO A 261 1.44 7.94 29.27
C PRO A 261 0.66 7.59 30.55
N ALA A 262 1.07 6.52 31.22
CA ALA A 262 0.40 6.01 32.40
C ALA A 262 0.17 7.06 33.52
N TRP A 263 1.09 8.01 33.69
CA TRP A 263 0.99 9.05 34.68
C TRP A 263 -0.08 10.13 34.36
N ALA A 264 -0.45 10.29 33.10
CA ALA A 264 -1.46 11.22 32.64
C ALA A 264 -2.81 10.55 32.33
N SER A 265 -2.84 9.22 32.31
CA SER A 265 -4.02 8.41 32.03
C SER A 265 -4.89 8.25 33.26
N SER A 266 -6.21 8.20 33.07
CA SER A 266 -7.17 7.85 34.15
C SER A 266 -7.18 6.36 34.45
N THR A 267 -6.71 5.50 33.55
CA THR A 267 -6.62 4.05 33.71
C THR A 267 -5.25 3.61 34.25
N GLY A 268 -4.24 4.46 34.14
CA GLY A 268 -2.85 4.12 34.45
C GLY A 268 -2.17 3.25 33.38
N ALA A 269 -2.81 3.03 32.23
CA ALA A 269 -2.22 2.29 31.13
C ALA A 269 -1.19 3.13 30.36
N PHE A 270 -0.16 2.47 29.84
CA PHE A 270 0.78 3.07 28.91
C PHE A 270 0.19 3.13 27.50
N GLN A 271 0.40 4.22 26.80
CA GLN A 271 -0.21 4.49 25.49
C GLN A 271 -1.76 4.40 25.52
N ASP A 272 -2.35 4.94 26.61
CA ASP A 272 -3.79 4.93 26.78
C ASP A 272 -4.47 5.87 25.76
N ASP A 273 -5.36 5.34 24.97
CA ASP A 273 -6.19 6.04 23.98
C ASP A 273 -7.69 5.91 24.29
N THR A 274 -8.01 5.31 25.45
CA THR A 274 -9.40 5.02 25.87
C THR A 274 -10.15 6.24 26.38
N GLY A 275 -9.44 7.34 26.71
CA GLY A 275 -10.03 8.53 27.25
C GLY A 275 -9.14 9.77 27.17
N ALA A 276 -9.70 10.89 27.57
CA ALA A 276 -8.94 12.13 27.68
C ALA A 276 -7.93 12.07 28.83
N PRO A 277 -6.80 12.81 28.72
CA PRO A 277 -5.85 12.95 29.83
C PRO A 277 -6.51 13.52 31.08
N THR A 278 -6.02 13.14 32.26
CA THR A 278 -6.51 13.61 33.56
C THR A 278 -6.42 15.13 33.72
N SER A 279 -5.53 15.79 32.99
CA SER A 279 -5.41 17.26 32.93
C SER A 279 -5.37 17.75 31.49
N LEU A 280 -6.51 18.23 30.97
CA LEU A 280 -6.59 18.83 29.63
C LEU A 280 -5.77 20.11 29.52
N SER A 281 -5.65 20.91 30.58
CA SER A 281 -4.82 22.13 30.54
C SER A 281 -3.32 21.80 30.43
N TYR A 282 -2.87 20.73 31.07
CA TYR A 282 -1.51 20.24 30.89
C TYR A 282 -1.32 19.71 29.46
N TYR A 283 -2.27 18.93 28.97
CA TYR A 283 -2.21 18.38 27.62
C TYR A 283 -2.20 19.46 26.54
N GLN A 284 -2.98 20.54 26.71
CA GLN A 284 -2.92 21.72 25.85
C GLN A 284 -1.51 22.35 25.83
N ASN A 285 -0.86 22.47 26.98
CA ASN A 285 0.52 22.96 27.07
C ASN A 285 1.52 22.00 26.41
N TYR A 286 1.29 20.68 26.54
CA TYR A 286 2.07 19.68 25.81
C TYR A 286 1.91 19.85 24.30
N MET A 287 0.70 20.03 23.80
CA MET A 287 0.42 20.27 22.37
C MET A 287 1.09 21.57 21.87
N SER A 288 1.19 22.60 22.68
CA SER A 288 1.96 23.81 22.32
C SER A 288 3.46 23.50 22.12
N ARG A 289 4.03 22.59 22.91
CA ARG A 289 5.42 22.16 22.72
C ARG A 289 5.59 21.34 21.44
N VAL A 290 4.66 20.40 21.18
CA VAL A 290 4.62 19.64 19.93
C VAL A 290 4.50 20.57 18.72
N GLY A 291 3.61 21.57 18.78
CA GLY A 291 3.43 22.56 17.73
C GLY A 291 4.71 23.37 17.48
N THR A 292 5.41 23.79 18.55
CA THR A 292 6.69 24.51 18.45
C THR A 292 7.75 23.66 17.74
N GLU A 293 7.92 22.42 18.14
CA GLU A 293 8.87 21.50 17.54
C GLU A 293 8.55 21.22 16.07
N SER A 294 7.31 20.84 15.79
CA SER A 294 6.88 20.49 14.44
C SER A 294 6.93 21.68 13.48
N ASN A 295 6.59 22.88 13.93
CA ASN A 295 6.71 24.11 13.14
C ASN A 295 8.20 24.43 12.84
N THR A 296 9.09 24.22 13.81
CA THR A 296 10.53 24.40 13.63
C THR A 296 11.08 23.41 12.61
N ILE A 297 10.72 22.14 12.71
CA ILE A 297 11.12 21.10 11.75
C ILE A 297 10.62 21.47 10.34
N ARG A 298 9.34 21.77 10.21
CA ARG A 298 8.74 22.11 8.92
C ARG A 298 9.42 23.32 8.27
N THR A 299 9.55 24.42 8.99
CA THR A 299 10.13 25.67 8.43
C THR A 299 11.61 25.55 8.13
N THR A 300 12.32 24.68 8.83
CA THR A 300 13.77 24.46 8.64
C THR A 300 14.05 23.49 7.48
N TYR A 301 13.31 22.40 7.39
CA TYR A 301 13.63 21.28 6.48
C TYR A 301 12.66 21.11 5.33
N PHE A 302 11.42 21.59 5.49
CA PHE A 302 10.35 21.43 4.51
C PHE A 302 9.69 22.78 4.16
N PRO A 303 10.44 23.78 3.71
CA PRO A 303 9.90 25.15 3.51
C PRO A 303 8.80 25.19 2.46
N GLN A 304 8.70 24.18 1.60
CA GLN A 304 7.62 24.05 0.60
C GLN A 304 6.36 23.40 1.16
N GLN A 305 6.38 22.85 2.35
CA GLN A 305 5.22 22.37 3.06
C GLN A 305 4.56 23.53 3.82
N SER A 306 3.30 23.84 3.51
CA SER A 306 2.62 25.01 4.08
C SER A 306 2.07 24.78 5.47
N ALA A 307 1.82 23.53 5.85
CA ALA A 307 1.19 23.13 7.11
C ALA A 307 1.78 21.85 7.68
N ASN A 308 1.62 21.65 8.98
CA ASN A 308 1.76 20.33 9.60
C ASN A 308 0.38 19.70 9.75
N TYR A 309 0.31 18.39 9.57
CA TYR A 309 -0.92 17.60 9.63
C TYR A 309 -0.88 16.70 10.86
N TYR A 310 -1.85 16.87 11.77
CA TYR A 310 -1.89 16.20 13.07
C TYR A 310 -3.14 15.35 13.19
N GLN A 311 -2.98 14.03 13.27
CA GLN A 311 -4.05 13.09 13.59
C GLN A 311 -4.12 12.90 15.10
N VAL A 312 -5.28 13.25 15.70
CA VAL A 312 -5.43 13.33 17.16
C VAL A 312 -5.74 11.98 17.80
N THR A 313 -6.61 11.21 17.17
CA THR A 313 -7.06 9.90 17.68
C THR A 313 -6.85 8.82 16.62
N TRP A 314 -6.77 7.57 17.07
CA TRP A 314 -6.64 6.38 16.24
C TRP A 314 -7.79 5.43 16.54
N GLU A 315 -8.60 5.11 15.55
CA GLU A 315 -9.75 4.20 15.66
C GLU A 315 -10.58 4.32 16.94
N PRO A 316 -11.08 5.53 17.27
CA PRO A 316 -11.81 5.72 18.51
C PRO A 316 -13.12 4.92 18.59
N ASN A 317 -13.57 4.31 17.49
CA ASN A 317 -14.66 3.33 17.50
C ASN A 317 -14.29 2.05 18.24
N GLU A 318 -13.00 1.69 18.28
CA GLU A 318 -12.48 0.52 19.00
C GLU A 318 -11.99 0.88 20.41
N PHE A 319 -11.26 1.98 20.51
CA PHE A 319 -10.50 2.28 21.74
C PHE A 319 -11.19 3.27 22.66
N TRP A 320 -11.87 4.29 22.14
CA TRP A 320 -12.43 5.35 22.98
C TRP A 320 -13.64 4.89 23.79
N SER A 321 -13.54 4.96 25.11
CA SER A 321 -14.62 4.65 26.06
C SER A 321 -15.22 5.88 26.77
N GLY A 322 -14.62 7.06 26.56
CA GLY A 322 -15.09 8.32 27.12
C GLY A 322 -16.38 8.83 26.48
N THR A 323 -16.99 9.86 27.08
CA THR A 323 -18.19 10.52 26.52
C THR A 323 -17.84 11.35 25.29
N ASP A 324 -18.86 11.67 24.47
CA ASP A 324 -18.71 12.60 23.34
C ASP A 324 -18.26 13.99 23.79
N ALA A 325 -18.72 14.47 24.95
CA ALA A 325 -18.27 15.75 25.53
C ALA A 325 -16.77 15.71 25.86
N ASN A 326 -16.27 14.61 26.44
CA ASN A 326 -14.85 14.44 26.71
C ASN A 326 -14.02 14.34 25.43
N PHE A 327 -14.57 13.72 24.38
CA PHE A 327 -13.94 13.65 23.05
C PHE A 327 -13.78 15.05 22.45
N VAL A 328 -14.83 15.86 22.46
CA VAL A 328 -14.77 17.24 21.98
C VAL A 328 -13.82 18.09 22.81
N ALA A 329 -13.80 17.93 24.14
CA ALA A 329 -12.89 18.64 25.01
C ALA A 329 -11.40 18.28 24.77
N LEU A 330 -11.11 17.02 24.44
CA LEU A 330 -9.77 16.60 24.01
C LEU A 330 -9.36 17.37 22.76
N TYR A 331 -10.19 17.38 21.71
CA TYR A 331 -9.89 18.09 20.47
C TYR A 331 -9.77 19.59 20.65
N GLN A 332 -10.57 20.18 21.55
CA GLN A 332 -10.43 21.60 21.92
C GLN A 332 -9.04 21.90 22.50
N ALA A 333 -8.56 21.06 23.43
CA ALA A 333 -7.24 21.24 24.04
C ALA A 333 -6.11 21.07 22.99
N VAL A 334 -6.23 20.06 22.12
CA VAL A 334 -5.26 19.83 21.04
C VAL A 334 -5.23 21.00 20.06
N HIS A 335 -6.38 21.40 19.55
CA HIS A 335 -6.50 22.50 18.58
C HIS A 335 -5.93 23.81 19.16
N GLN A 336 -6.32 24.19 20.35
CA GLN A 336 -5.82 25.41 21.01
C GLN A 336 -4.31 25.33 21.30
N GLY A 337 -3.82 24.18 21.73
CA GLY A 337 -2.40 23.99 22.00
C GLY A 337 -1.54 24.10 20.73
N LEU A 338 -1.87 23.37 19.69
CA LEU A 338 -1.13 23.37 18.43
C LEU A 338 -1.17 24.74 17.74
N HIS A 339 -2.35 25.34 17.57
CA HIS A 339 -2.48 26.62 16.89
C HIS A 339 -1.83 27.80 17.63
N SER A 340 -1.56 27.64 18.94
CA SER A 340 -0.84 28.67 19.70
C SER A 340 0.63 28.83 19.27
N THR A 341 1.23 27.81 18.64
CA THR A 341 2.67 27.79 18.30
C THR A 341 2.93 27.33 16.86
N ASP A 342 1.98 26.67 16.23
CA ASP A 342 1.94 26.32 14.81
C ASP A 342 0.64 26.85 14.19
N PRO A 343 0.61 28.12 13.78
CA PRO A 343 -0.63 28.76 13.30
C PRO A 343 -1.18 28.11 12.02
N ASN A 344 -0.36 27.36 11.30
CA ASN A 344 -0.75 26.60 10.10
C ASN A 344 -1.01 25.12 10.39
N ALA A 345 -1.19 24.73 11.66
CA ALA A 345 -1.56 23.37 12.01
C ALA A 345 -2.85 22.95 11.30
N VAL A 346 -2.90 21.70 10.84
CA VAL A 346 -4.12 21.04 10.36
C VAL A 346 -4.44 19.91 11.33
N VAL A 347 -5.39 20.17 12.23
CA VAL A 347 -5.87 19.20 13.23
C VAL A 347 -6.93 18.31 12.60
N MET A 348 -6.69 17.00 12.61
CA MET A 348 -7.51 16.03 11.88
C MET A 348 -8.12 14.98 12.80
N GLY A 349 -9.33 14.59 12.47
CA GLY A 349 -10.02 13.47 13.13
C GLY A 349 -11.44 13.25 12.57
N PRO A 350 -12.17 12.28 13.13
CA PRO A 350 -11.84 11.43 14.28
C PRO A 350 -10.98 10.19 13.97
N ALA A 351 -10.76 9.82 12.70
CA ALA A 351 -9.99 8.66 12.25
C ALA A 351 -10.54 7.31 12.74
N ASP A 352 -11.87 7.13 12.65
CA ASP A 352 -12.48 5.82 12.86
C ASP A 352 -12.06 4.84 11.75
N ALA A 353 -12.12 3.54 12.04
CA ALA A 353 -11.69 2.45 11.16
C ALA A 353 -12.40 2.42 9.78
N PHE A 354 -13.60 2.97 9.69
CA PHE A 354 -14.39 2.98 8.46
C PHE A 354 -14.99 4.36 8.18
N PRO A 355 -15.15 4.76 6.91
CA PRO A 355 -15.85 6.01 6.58
C PRO A 355 -17.29 6.06 7.11
N SER A 356 -17.97 4.92 7.21
CA SER A 356 -19.33 4.84 7.79
C SER A 356 -19.34 5.09 9.29
N LEU A 357 -18.33 4.64 10.03
CA LEU A 357 -18.18 4.91 11.47
C LEU A 357 -17.80 6.37 11.71
N THR A 358 -16.88 6.90 10.90
CA THR A 358 -16.54 8.33 10.91
C THR A 358 -17.77 9.19 10.64
N THR A 359 -18.59 8.85 9.63
CA THR A 359 -19.87 9.53 9.35
C THR A 359 -20.78 9.56 10.57
N THR A 360 -20.96 8.41 11.22
CA THR A 360 -21.81 8.27 12.40
C THR A 360 -21.29 9.12 13.56
N ARG A 361 -19.97 9.13 13.79
CA ARG A 361 -19.35 9.93 14.85
C ARG A 361 -19.45 11.42 14.56
N LEU A 362 -19.14 11.85 13.35
CA LEU A 362 -19.23 13.26 12.96
C LEU A 362 -20.64 13.80 13.17
N LYS A 363 -21.68 13.07 12.73
CA LYS A 363 -23.08 13.43 12.94
C LYS A 363 -23.43 13.57 14.43
N ARG A 364 -22.91 12.70 15.28
CA ARG A 364 -23.15 12.75 16.73
C ARG A 364 -22.41 13.90 17.41
N LEU A 365 -21.21 14.27 16.91
CA LEU A 365 -20.38 15.31 17.50
C LEU A 365 -20.69 16.72 16.98
N ALA A 366 -21.32 16.86 15.83
CA ALA A 366 -21.64 18.17 15.23
C ALA A 366 -22.44 19.09 16.17
N PRO A 367 -23.52 18.63 16.87
CA PRO A 367 -24.24 19.47 17.82
C PRO A 367 -23.41 19.92 19.03
N LEU A 368 -22.29 19.26 19.31
CA LEU A 368 -21.36 19.62 20.39
C LEU A 368 -20.28 20.61 19.95
N GLY A 369 -20.33 21.09 18.70
CA GLY A 369 -19.40 22.07 18.16
C GLY A 369 -18.04 21.50 17.75
N PHE A 370 -17.92 20.20 17.54
CA PHE A 370 -16.68 19.51 17.17
C PHE A 370 -15.98 20.13 15.95
N GLY A 371 -16.77 20.57 14.95
CA GLY A 371 -16.26 21.21 13.75
C GLY A 371 -15.45 22.50 13.95
N GLN A 372 -15.47 23.08 15.17
CA GLN A 372 -14.65 24.23 15.55
C GLN A 372 -13.21 23.83 15.91
N TYR A 373 -12.97 22.55 16.21
CA TYR A 373 -11.71 22.04 16.73
C TYR A 373 -11.02 21.06 15.77
N ILE A 374 -11.52 20.94 14.54
CA ILE A 374 -10.85 20.20 13.46
C ILE A 374 -10.71 21.08 12.23
N ASP A 375 -9.59 20.94 11.53
CA ASP A 375 -9.29 21.63 10.27
C ASP A 375 -9.51 20.71 9.07
N ALA A 376 -9.46 19.40 9.28
CA ALA A 376 -9.75 18.39 8.28
C ALA A 376 -10.40 17.15 8.92
N VAL A 377 -11.07 16.36 8.11
CA VAL A 377 -11.57 15.05 8.52
C VAL A 377 -10.54 13.99 8.20
N ALA A 378 -10.27 13.11 9.14
CA ALA A 378 -9.54 11.86 8.94
C ALA A 378 -10.47 10.66 9.14
N THR A 379 -10.27 9.61 8.34
CA THR A 379 -10.88 8.30 8.47
C THR A 379 -9.88 7.25 8.06
N HIS A 380 -10.03 6.00 8.52
CA HIS A 380 -9.37 4.89 7.85
C HIS A 380 -10.25 4.41 6.69
N GLY A 381 -9.61 3.92 5.64
CA GLY A 381 -10.30 3.57 4.39
C GLY A 381 -10.81 2.13 4.34
N TYR A 382 -10.90 1.45 5.47
CA TYR A 382 -11.49 0.12 5.50
C TYR A 382 -13.00 0.19 5.29
N TYR A 383 -13.58 -0.83 4.69
CA TYR A 383 -15.00 -0.85 4.31
C TYR A 383 -15.68 -2.18 4.65
N ASP A 384 -14.90 -3.21 4.97
CA ASP A 384 -15.37 -4.57 5.20
C ASP A 384 -14.83 -5.05 6.54
N ALA A 385 -15.68 -4.91 7.57
CA ALA A 385 -15.32 -5.05 8.97
C ALA A 385 -14.54 -6.33 9.28
N GLY A 386 -13.23 -6.21 9.45
CA GLY A 386 -12.38 -7.22 10.03
C GLY A 386 -12.32 -8.55 9.26
N THR A 387 -12.64 -8.55 7.98
CA THR A 387 -12.49 -9.77 7.18
C THR A 387 -11.05 -9.94 6.73
N SER A 388 -10.51 -11.10 6.99
CA SER A 388 -9.25 -11.56 6.43
C SER A 388 -9.51 -12.90 5.75
N PRO A 389 -9.26 -13.00 4.45
CA PRO A 389 -8.81 -11.96 3.51
C PRO A 389 -9.87 -10.90 3.21
N SER A 390 -9.41 -9.71 2.85
CA SER A 390 -10.28 -8.60 2.51
C SER A 390 -11.08 -8.85 1.22
N HIS A 391 -12.32 -8.39 1.18
CA HIS A 391 -13.14 -8.45 -0.03
C HIS A 391 -12.88 -7.25 -0.95
N PRO A 392 -13.25 -7.32 -2.23
CA PRO A 392 -13.19 -6.17 -3.13
C PRO A 392 -14.01 -4.98 -2.63
N PRO A 393 -13.54 -3.73 -2.81
CA PRO A 393 -14.21 -2.52 -2.32
C PRO A 393 -15.56 -2.25 -3.00
N GLU A 394 -15.82 -2.89 -4.13
CA GLU A 394 -17.05 -2.82 -4.90
C GLU A 394 -18.13 -3.83 -4.45
N ARG A 395 -17.84 -4.64 -3.44
CA ARG A 395 -18.63 -5.82 -3.05
C ARG A 395 -20.14 -5.62 -3.04
N TYR A 396 -20.62 -4.46 -2.63
CA TYR A 396 -22.03 -4.18 -2.46
C TYR A 396 -22.62 -3.25 -3.53
N ASP A 397 -21.83 -2.80 -4.49
CA ASP A 397 -22.23 -1.76 -5.45
C ASP A 397 -23.26 -2.24 -6.47
N SER A 398 -23.31 -3.53 -6.76
CA SER A 398 -24.21 -4.11 -7.76
C SER A 398 -25.69 -4.15 -7.33
N ASP A 399 -25.96 -4.09 -6.02
CA ASP A 399 -27.30 -4.08 -5.45
C ASP A 399 -27.58 -2.71 -4.80
N PRO A 400 -28.54 -1.92 -5.33
CA PRO A 400 -28.87 -0.62 -4.77
C PRO A 400 -29.26 -0.63 -3.29
N SER A 401 -29.77 -1.76 -2.79
CA SER A 401 -30.17 -1.90 -1.38
C SER A 401 -28.96 -2.02 -0.44
N THR A 402 -27.82 -2.47 -0.94
CA THR A 402 -26.59 -2.67 -0.16
C THR A 402 -25.45 -1.74 -0.58
N ALA A 403 -25.62 -0.96 -1.64
CA ALA A 403 -24.58 -0.11 -2.22
C ALA A 403 -23.98 0.91 -1.22
N SER A 404 -24.74 1.31 -0.21
CA SER A 404 -24.23 2.17 0.88
C SER A 404 -23.17 1.50 1.75
N GLY A 405 -23.05 0.18 1.71
CA GLY A 405 -22.04 -0.60 2.43
C GLY A 405 -20.71 -0.74 1.67
N SER A 406 -20.66 -0.45 0.38
CA SER A 406 -19.42 -0.42 -0.39
C SER A 406 -18.51 0.73 0.05
N LEU A 407 -17.21 0.66 -0.26
CA LEU A 407 -16.31 1.78 0.00
C LEU A 407 -16.82 3.07 -0.65
N ARG A 408 -17.26 2.99 -1.91
CA ARG A 408 -17.83 4.14 -2.64
C ARG A 408 -19.05 4.73 -1.92
N GLY A 409 -19.97 3.88 -1.49
CA GLY A 409 -21.17 4.30 -0.77
C GLY A 409 -20.85 4.96 0.57
N GLN A 410 -19.91 4.39 1.33
CA GLN A 410 -19.46 4.94 2.60
C GLN A 410 -18.76 6.30 2.43
N MET A 411 -17.87 6.44 1.45
CA MET A 411 -17.18 7.71 1.15
C MET A 411 -18.16 8.81 0.74
N ARG A 412 -19.18 8.49 -0.06
CA ARG A 412 -20.23 9.43 -0.44
C ARG A 412 -21.06 9.89 0.75
N ALA A 413 -21.43 8.96 1.63
CA ALA A 413 -22.14 9.30 2.87
C ALA A 413 -21.30 10.21 3.78
N LEU A 414 -20.01 9.93 3.93
CA LEU A 414 -19.08 10.76 4.72
C LEU A 414 -18.99 12.18 4.16
N ARG A 415 -18.81 12.34 2.85
CA ARG A 415 -18.77 13.68 2.22
C ARG A 415 -20.09 14.43 2.32
N ALA A 416 -21.22 13.73 2.22
CA ALA A 416 -22.52 14.33 2.42
C ALA A 416 -22.69 14.88 3.84
N GLU A 417 -22.24 14.12 4.85
CA GLU A 417 -22.21 14.58 6.25
C GLU A 417 -21.30 15.79 6.44
N MET A 418 -20.08 15.74 5.88
CA MET A 418 -19.14 16.88 5.93
C MET A 418 -19.74 18.15 5.31
N ALA A 419 -20.48 18.01 4.20
CA ALA A 419 -21.13 19.14 3.53
C ALA A 419 -22.33 19.69 4.30
N THR A 420 -22.98 18.86 5.13
CA THR A 420 -24.18 19.22 5.90
C THR A 420 -23.83 19.92 7.20
N ASP A 421 -22.92 19.36 7.97
CA ASP A 421 -22.70 19.74 9.37
C ASP A 421 -21.33 20.38 9.63
N TYR A 422 -20.45 20.41 8.61
CA TYR A 422 -19.09 20.92 8.75
C TYR A 422 -18.77 22.03 7.74
N ARG A 423 -17.55 22.60 7.83
CA ARG A 423 -17.16 23.72 6.97
C ARG A 423 -17.04 23.30 5.51
N SER A 424 -17.56 24.11 4.61
CA SER A 424 -17.32 23.93 3.17
C SER A 424 -15.82 23.92 2.85
N GLY A 425 -15.40 23.02 1.97
CA GLY A 425 -14.01 22.89 1.56
C GLY A 425 -13.09 22.21 2.58
N MET A 426 -13.63 21.64 3.68
CA MET A 426 -12.82 20.85 4.61
C MET A 426 -12.23 19.66 3.90
N LYS A 427 -10.91 19.46 4.08
CA LYS A 427 -10.18 18.33 3.48
C LYS A 427 -10.54 17.01 4.13
N LEU A 428 -10.41 15.93 3.36
CA LEU A 428 -10.63 14.55 3.80
C LEU A 428 -9.36 13.73 3.57
N PHE A 429 -8.91 13.03 4.60
CA PHE A 429 -7.75 12.15 4.57
C PHE A 429 -8.17 10.71 4.92
N SER A 430 -7.72 9.75 4.11
CA SER A 430 -7.75 8.34 4.49
C SER A 430 -6.38 7.97 5.02
N THR A 431 -6.22 8.00 6.34
CA THR A 431 -4.92 7.92 6.99
C THR A 431 -4.44 6.50 7.23
N GLU A 432 -5.29 5.52 6.90
CA GLU A 432 -4.94 4.11 6.88
C GLU A 432 -5.89 3.35 5.95
N ALA A 433 -5.34 2.52 5.06
CA ALA A 433 -6.13 1.61 4.25
C ALA A 433 -5.25 0.49 3.70
N GLY A 434 -5.65 -0.75 3.88
CA GLY A 434 -4.90 -1.92 3.46
C GLY A 434 -5.78 -3.09 3.03
N ILE A 435 -5.20 -3.99 2.25
CA ILE A 435 -5.83 -5.22 1.79
C ILE A 435 -5.00 -6.39 2.26
N SER A 436 -5.57 -7.23 3.11
CA SER A 436 -4.94 -8.46 3.56
C SER A 436 -5.21 -9.61 2.59
N TYR A 437 -4.20 -10.45 2.36
CA TYR A 437 -4.37 -11.75 1.74
C TYR A 437 -4.32 -12.90 2.77
N ASP A 438 -4.15 -12.60 4.04
CA ASP A 438 -4.08 -13.63 5.09
C ASP A 438 -5.39 -14.41 5.18
N LEU A 439 -5.29 -15.72 5.01
CA LEU A 439 -6.42 -16.65 5.15
C LEU A 439 -6.63 -17.10 6.60
N GLY A 440 -6.08 -16.37 7.57
CA GLY A 440 -6.17 -16.69 9.00
C GLY A 440 -5.12 -17.71 9.47
N THR A 441 -4.11 -17.98 8.66
CA THR A 441 -3.05 -18.97 8.97
C THR A 441 -1.68 -18.35 9.17
N ALA A 442 -1.57 -17.04 9.06
CA ALA A 442 -0.32 -16.30 9.07
C ALA A 442 0.69 -16.86 8.05
N TYR A 443 1.96 -16.64 8.22
CA TYR A 443 2.98 -17.28 7.37
C TYR A 443 3.07 -18.80 7.52
N GLY A 444 2.26 -19.40 8.42
CA GLY A 444 2.53 -20.75 8.90
C GLY A 444 2.22 -21.88 7.94
N ALA A 445 1.25 -21.74 7.04
CA ALA A 445 0.74 -22.90 6.33
C ALA A 445 1.20 -23.00 4.88
N ASN A 446 1.06 -21.95 4.08
CA ASN A 446 1.38 -22.01 2.65
C ASN A 446 1.77 -20.64 2.12
N TYR A 447 2.69 -20.61 1.16
CA TYR A 447 2.95 -19.44 0.35
C TYR A 447 1.68 -19.08 -0.45
N PRO A 448 1.24 -17.82 -0.48
CA PRO A 448 0.05 -17.43 -1.23
C PRO A 448 0.20 -17.75 -2.72
N THR A 449 -0.87 -18.21 -3.33
CA THR A 449 -0.87 -18.47 -4.78
C THR A 449 -0.70 -17.17 -5.56
N ALA A 450 -0.19 -17.27 -6.79
CA ALA A 450 -0.08 -16.12 -7.69
C ALA A 450 -1.43 -15.40 -7.87
N ASN A 451 -2.54 -16.14 -7.90
CA ASN A 451 -3.87 -15.57 -8.03
C ASN A 451 -4.30 -14.75 -6.80
N VAL A 452 -3.98 -15.21 -5.58
CA VAL A 452 -4.26 -14.47 -4.34
C VAL A 452 -3.42 -13.20 -4.26
N LEU A 453 -2.13 -13.27 -4.59
CA LEU A 453 -1.24 -12.10 -4.64
C LEU A 453 -1.65 -11.10 -5.73
N TYR A 454 -2.10 -11.59 -6.88
CA TYR A 454 -2.68 -10.76 -7.94
C TYR A 454 -3.95 -10.04 -7.45
N ALA A 455 -4.83 -10.77 -6.77
CA ALA A 455 -6.05 -10.21 -6.23
C ALA A 455 -5.77 -9.11 -5.20
N GLN A 456 -4.80 -9.32 -4.28
CA GLN A 456 -4.35 -8.28 -3.36
C GLN A 456 -3.90 -7.01 -4.11
N ALA A 457 -3.09 -7.18 -5.15
CA ALA A 457 -2.57 -6.06 -5.94
C ALA A 457 -3.69 -5.26 -6.62
N ALA A 458 -4.61 -5.95 -7.29
CA ALA A 458 -5.73 -5.32 -7.98
C ALA A 458 -6.69 -4.62 -7.01
N VAL A 459 -7.06 -5.29 -5.92
CA VAL A 459 -8.02 -4.77 -4.93
C VAL A 459 -7.43 -3.58 -4.17
N ALA A 460 -6.15 -3.63 -3.77
CA ALA A 460 -5.49 -2.52 -3.07
C ALA A 460 -5.42 -1.26 -3.97
N ALA A 461 -5.00 -1.40 -5.22
CA ALA A 461 -4.97 -0.27 -6.14
C ALA A 461 -6.37 0.34 -6.34
N ARG A 462 -7.41 -0.50 -6.56
CA ARG A 462 -8.80 -0.04 -6.72
C ARG A 462 -9.32 0.68 -5.48
N MET A 463 -9.02 0.17 -4.28
CA MET A 463 -9.40 0.79 -3.02
C MET A 463 -8.88 2.23 -2.91
N HIS A 464 -7.60 2.45 -3.17
CA HIS A 464 -7.00 3.79 -3.12
C HIS A 464 -7.53 4.71 -4.24
N ILE A 465 -7.75 4.17 -5.46
CA ILE A 465 -8.35 4.93 -6.56
C ILE A 465 -9.77 5.37 -6.22
N ILE A 466 -10.61 4.49 -5.65
CA ILE A 466 -11.97 4.84 -5.20
C ILE A 466 -11.90 5.92 -4.11
N THR A 467 -11.04 5.74 -3.11
CA THR A 467 -10.88 6.68 -2.01
C THR A 467 -10.55 8.10 -2.52
N LEU A 468 -9.55 8.21 -3.41
CA LEU A 468 -9.19 9.49 -4.03
C LEU A 468 -10.28 9.98 -4.99
N GLY A 469 -10.86 9.09 -5.80
CA GLY A 469 -11.87 9.40 -6.79
C GLY A 469 -13.19 9.88 -6.17
N GLU A 470 -13.51 9.43 -4.97
CA GLU A 470 -14.65 9.88 -4.17
C GLU A 470 -14.32 11.07 -3.26
N GLY A 471 -13.14 11.68 -3.39
CA GLY A 471 -12.84 13.01 -2.87
C GLY A 471 -11.92 13.08 -1.66
N ALA A 472 -11.21 12.02 -1.30
CA ALA A 472 -10.12 12.15 -0.36
C ALA A 472 -8.97 12.96 -0.98
N ASN A 473 -8.32 13.81 -0.19
CA ASN A 473 -7.15 14.57 -0.60
C ASN A 473 -5.91 13.69 -0.65
N GLN A 474 -5.74 12.83 0.36
CA GLN A 474 -4.63 11.87 0.46
C GLN A 474 -5.16 10.52 0.96
N THR A 475 -4.42 9.46 0.61
CA THR A 475 -4.66 8.11 1.10
C THR A 475 -3.34 7.46 1.53
N TYR A 476 -3.37 6.72 2.64
CA TYR A 476 -2.20 6.08 3.24
C TYR A 476 -2.31 4.57 3.12
N VAL A 477 -1.30 3.99 2.49
CA VAL A 477 -1.20 2.53 2.31
C VAL A 477 -0.83 1.88 3.64
N PHE A 478 -1.61 0.94 4.09
CA PHE A 478 -1.29 0.02 5.16
C PHE A 478 -0.98 -1.35 4.53
N TYR A 479 0.21 -1.86 4.51
CA TYR A 479 1.39 -1.59 5.30
C TYR A 479 2.68 -1.71 4.46
N GLY A 480 3.84 -1.25 4.96
CA GLY A 480 5.12 -1.32 4.27
C GLY A 480 5.58 -2.76 4.02
N ALA A 481 6.10 -3.45 5.03
CA ALA A 481 6.46 -4.86 4.95
C ALA A 481 5.71 -5.68 6.01
N ASP A 482 5.35 -6.92 5.70
CA ASP A 482 4.69 -7.82 6.66
C ASP A 482 5.51 -7.95 7.93
N TYR A 483 4.83 -8.06 9.06
CA TYR A 483 5.43 -8.41 10.34
C TYR A 483 4.49 -9.37 11.11
N PRO A 484 4.98 -10.09 12.14
CA PRO A 484 4.20 -11.15 12.77
C PRO A 484 2.83 -10.77 13.33
N GLY A 485 2.60 -9.50 13.66
CA GLY A 485 1.31 -9.02 14.13
C GLY A 485 0.33 -8.66 13.02
N GLU A 486 0.82 -8.35 11.81
CA GLU A 486 0.04 -7.87 10.66
C GLU A 486 0.45 -8.58 9.38
N VAL A 487 0.32 -9.87 9.41
CA VAL A 487 0.62 -10.72 8.26
C VAL A 487 -0.43 -10.52 7.18
N GLY A 488 0.05 -10.38 5.96
CA GLY A 488 -0.80 -10.29 4.79
C GLY A 488 -1.12 -8.90 4.30
N TYR A 489 -0.99 -7.86 5.12
CA TYR A 489 -1.21 -6.47 4.70
C TYR A 489 0.00 -5.85 4.00
N GLY A 490 1.22 -6.28 4.32
CA GLY A 490 2.44 -5.70 3.76
C GLY A 490 2.48 -5.69 2.24
N THR A 491 3.02 -4.61 1.68
CA THR A 491 3.35 -4.54 0.26
C THR A 491 4.61 -5.35 -0.07
N PHE A 492 5.42 -5.64 0.94
CA PHE A 492 6.60 -6.49 0.86
C PHE A 492 6.50 -7.66 1.83
N PHE A 493 7.15 -8.75 1.48
CA PHE A 493 7.52 -9.80 2.43
C PHE A 493 8.70 -9.30 3.29
N ASP A 494 8.65 -9.54 4.59
CA ASP A 494 9.80 -9.37 5.47
C ASP A 494 10.61 -10.67 5.51
N LEU A 495 11.85 -10.60 5.07
CA LEU A 495 12.76 -11.74 5.02
C LEU A 495 13.66 -11.85 6.27
N SER A 496 13.59 -10.89 7.17
CA SER A 496 14.52 -10.78 8.31
C SER A 496 14.11 -11.56 9.54
N ASP A 497 12.89 -12.14 9.58
CA ASP A 497 12.30 -12.70 10.80
C ASP A 497 12.19 -11.72 11.98
N ALA A 498 12.55 -10.46 11.78
CA ALA A 498 12.50 -9.46 12.83
C ALA A 498 11.06 -9.02 13.07
N GLN A 499 10.59 -9.14 14.30
CA GLN A 499 9.29 -8.65 14.71
C GLN A 499 9.33 -7.12 14.80
N GLY A 500 8.42 -6.44 14.09
CA GLY A 500 8.29 -4.99 14.17
C GLY A 500 9.40 -4.20 13.50
N ALA A 501 10.07 -4.77 12.50
CA ALA A 501 11.11 -4.08 11.75
C ALA A 501 10.50 -3.09 10.75
N PHE A 502 10.18 -1.88 11.21
CA PHE A 502 9.73 -0.79 10.35
C PHE A 502 10.79 -0.34 9.35
N GLY A 503 12.04 -0.49 9.68
CA GLY A 503 13.20 -0.22 8.84
C GLY A 503 13.72 -1.43 8.10
N ALA A 504 12.86 -2.38 7.74
CA ALA A 504 13.26 -3.62 7.11
C ALA A 504 14.12 -3.36 5.86
N THR A 505 15.39 -3.66 5.97
CA THR A 505 16.38 -3.57 4.87
C THR A 505 16.52 -4.90 4.13
N ASN A 506 15.80 -5.93 4.56
CA ASN A 506 15.79 -7.26 3.98
C ASN A 506 14.34 -7.65 3.66
N ILE A 507 13.81 -7.03 2.62
CA ILE A 507 12.43 -7.18 2.17
C ILE A 507 12.39 -7.63 0.72
N SER A 508 11.29 -8.23 0.31
CA SER A 508 11.06 -8.71 -1.05
C SER A 508 9.67 -8.26 -1.50
N PRO A 509 9.52 -7.66 -2.68
CA PRO A 509 8.23 -7.11 -3.10
C PRO A 509 7.20 -8.21 -3.31
N LYS A 510 5.92 -7.85 -3.08
CA LYS A 510 4.75 -8.56 -3.57
C LYS A 510 4.21 -7.87 -4.83
N PRO A 511 3.30 -8.50 -5.59
CA PRO A 511 2.64 -7.83 -6.72
C PRO A 511 2.00 -6.49 -6.34
N VAL A 512 1.46 -6.37 -5.13
CA VAL A 512 0.85 -5.14 -4.62
C VAL A 512 1.84 -3.97 -4.55
N ALA A 513 3.11 -4.21 -4.26
CA ALA A 513 4.14 -3.17 -4.28
C ALA A 513 4.26 -2.54 -5.69
N MET A 514 4.26 -3.37 -6.72
CA MET A 514 4.35 -2.89 -8.11
C MET A 514 3.08 -2.17 -8.56
N ALA A 515 1.91 -2.67 -8.17
CA ALA A 515 0.63 -2.02 -8.48
C ALA A 515 0.50 -0.64 -7.78
N ILE A 516 0.91 -0.55 -6.51
CA ILE A 516 0.96 0.72 -5.78
C ILE A 516 1.96 1.67 -6.44
N SER A 517 3.17 1.20 -6.77
CA SER A 517 4.16 2.03 -7.44
C SER A 517 3.65 2.59 -8.77
N ALA A 518 3.01 1.76 -9.60
CA ALA A 518 2.41 2.23 -10.85
C ALA A 518 1.32 3.28 -10.60
N MET A 519 0.41 3.01 -9.66
CA MET A 519 -0.68 3.91 -9.30
C MET A 519 -0.17 5.27 -8.80
N THR A 520 0.80 5.26 -7.89
CA THR A 520 1.34 6.50 -7.31
C THR A 520 2.05 7.34 -8.37
N HIS A 521 2.93 6.74 -9.18
CA HIS A 521 3.63 7.47 -10.24
C HIS A 521 2.70 8.01 -11.34
N VAL A 522 1.50 7.42 -11.49
CA VAL A 522 0.51 7.89 -12.46
C VAL A 522 -0.41 8.95 -11.88
N LEU A 523 -0.86 8.79 -10.62
CA LEU A 523 -1.91 9.62 -10.03
C LEU A 523 -1.40 10.67 -9.02
N ASP A 524 -0.13 10.61 -8.60
CA ASP A 524 0.39 11.63 -7.70
C ASP A 524 0.44 13.01 -8.39
N GLY A 525 0.27 14.08 -7.64
CA GLY A 525 0.18 15.44 -8.20
C GLY A 525 -1.07 15.69 -9.06
N THR A 526 -2.12 14.89 -8.87
CA THR A 526 -3.42 15.12 -9.53
C THR A 526 -4.45 15.69 -8.55
N THR A 527 -5.48 16.33 -9.07
CA THR A 527 -6.73 16.61 -8.36
C THR A 527 -7.82 15.65 -8.86
N THR A 528 -8.82 15.39 -8.03
CA THR A 528 -9.95 14.53 -8.41
C THR A 528 -10.95 15.31 -9.28
N LEU A 529 -11.27 14.77 -10.45
CA LEU A 529 -12.45 15.19 -11.21
C LEU A 529 -13.69 14.39 -10.79
N GLY A 530 -13.51 13.12 -10.40
CA GLY A 530 -14.55 12.26 -9.86
C GLY A 530 -14.88 11.06 -10.75
N PRO A 531 -15.97 10.35 -10.44
CA PRO A 531 -16.42 9.22 -11.23
C PRO A 531 -16.84 9.65 -12.64
N VAL A 532 -16.50 8.83 -13.63
CA VAL A 532 -16.89 9.05 -15.03
C VAL A 532 -18.39 8.79 -15.20
N ASN A 533 -19.05 9.69 -15.92
CA ASN A 533 -20.49 9.61 -16.16
C ASN A 533 -20.87 8.43 -17.08
N GLY A 534 -22.01 7.81 -16.81
CA GLY A 534 -22.62 6.83 -17.71
C GLY A 534 -21.89 5.48 -17.76
N THR A 535 -21.08 5.15 -16.79
CA THR A 535 -20.48 3.80 -16.69
C THR A 535 -21.57 2.76 -16.45
N PRO A 536 -21.58 1.64 -17.20
CA PRO A 536 -22.51 0.55 -16.94
C PRO A 536 -22.21 -0.16 -15.62
N THR A 537 -23.18 -0.88 -15.10
CA THR A 537 -23.00 -1.71 -13.89
C THR A 537 -21.81 -2.65 -14.04
N GLY A 538 -20.96 -2.70 -13.03
CA GLY A 538 -19.74 -3.52 -13.01
C GLY A 538 -18.54 -2.88 -13.71
N VAL A 539 -18.69 -1.69 -14.31
CA VAL A 539 -17.56 -0.89 -14.80
C VAL A 539 -17.32 0.29 -13.86
N TYR A 540 -16.09 0.49 -13.51
CA TYR A 540 -15.62 1.56 -12.62
C TYR A 540 -14.62 2.42 -13.38
N ALA A 541 -14.81 3.74 -13.30
CA ALA A 541 -13.94 4.70 -13.94
C ALA A 541 -13.89 6.00 -13.11
N TYR A 542 -12.69 6.48 -12.83
CA TYR A 542 -12.44 7.72 -12.12
C TYR A 542 -11.45 8.59 -12.89
N ALA A 543 -11.78 9.86 -13.06
CA ALA A 543 -10.93 10.83 -13.73
C ALA A 543 -10.21 11.73 -12.73
N PHE A 544 -8.95 12.02 -13.06
CA PHE A 544 -8.05 12.87 -12.30
C PHE A 544 -7.37 13.87 -13.25
N GLN A 545 -7.06 15.07 -12.77
CA GLN A 545 -6.39 16.09 -13.55
C GLN A 545 -5.06 16.46 -12.92
N GLN A 546 -3.98 16.41 -13.68
CA GLN A 546 -2.65 16.78 -13.19
C GLN A 546 -2.55 18.27 -12.91
N VAL A 547 -1.94 18.61 -11.77
CA VAL A 547 -1.67 19.98 -11.37
C VAL A 547 -0.62 20.59 -12.28
N GLY A 548 -0.89 21.78 -12.80
CA GLY A 548 0.05 22.58 -13.60
C GLY A 548 0.02 22.34 -15.11
N ASN A 549 -0.31 21.16 -15.60
CA ASN A 549 -0.37 20.88 -17.05
C ASN A 549 -1.78 20.53 -17.56
N GLY A 550 -2.71 20.20 -16.67
CA GLY A 550 -4.11 19.93 -16.98
C GLY A 550 -4.39 18.61 -17.70
N ALA A 551 -3.40 17.72 -17.83
CA ALA A 551 -3.61 16.41 -18.41
C ALA A 551 -4.60 15.59 -17.58
N VAL A 552 -5.50 14.85 -18.24
CA VAL A 552 -6.49 14.01 -17.55
C VAL A 552 -6.08 12.55 -17.64
N ILE A 553 -6.07 11.91 -16.49
CA ILE A 553 -5.82 10.48 -16.34
C ILE A 553 -7.10 9.82 -15.86
N THR A 554 -7.60 8.84 -16.61
CA THR A 554 -8.76 8.06 -16.24
C THR A 554 -8.33 6.65 -15.84
N ALA A 555 -8.60 6.28 -14.60
CA ALA A 555 -8.40 4.92 -14.09
C ALA A 555 -9.69 4.11 -14.30
N LEU A 556 -9.58 2.92 -14.90
CA LEU A 556 -10.71 2.08 -15.28
C LEU A 556 -10.48 0.61 -14.93
N TRP A 557 -11.54 -0.08 -14.54
CA TRP A 557 -11.56 -1.54 -14.35
C TRP A 557 -12.99 -2.07 -14.39
N THR A 558 -13.13 -3.39 -14.39
CA THR A 558 -14.43 -4.04 -14.20
C THR A 558 -14.39 -4.97 -13.01
N HIS A 559 -15.52 -5.19 -12.38
CA HIS A 559 -15.67 -6.13 -11.28
C HIS A 559 -17.05 -6.80 -11.30
N ASN A 560 -17.03 -8.09 -10.98
CA ASN A 560 -18.22 -8.87 -10.74
C ASN A 560 -18.01 -9.77 -9.52
N ASN A 561 -18.80 -9.59 -8.49
CA ASN A 561 -18.73 -10.37 -7.24
C ASN A 561 -18.75 -11.89 -7.44
N SER A 562 -19.33 -12.40 -8.54
CA SER A 562 -19.38 -13.83 -8.82
C SER A 562 -18.03 -14.45 -9.21
N VAL A 563 -17.01 -13.64 -9.54
CA VAL A 563 -15.66 -14.12 -9.90
C VAL A 563 -14.68 -14.07 -8.73
N TRP A 564 -15.09 -13.46 -7.61
CA TRP A 564 -14.28 -13.35 -6.40
C TRP A 564 -14.54 -14.49 -5.44
N ASP A 565 -13.49 -15.16 -4.99
CA ASP A 565 -13.49 -16.12 -3.90
C ASP A 565 -12.37 -15.77 -2.92
N ALA A 566 -12.72 -15.54 -1.66
CA ALA A 566 -11.77 -15.10 -0.64
C ALA A 566 -10.61 -16.09 -0.40
N SER A 567 -10.81 -17.38 -0.69
CA SER A 567 -9.77 -18.41 -0.49
C SER A 567 -8.80 -18.55 -1.67
N VAL A 568 -9.20 -18.12 -2.85
CA VAL A 568 -8.41 -18.30 -4.09
C VAL A 568 -8.20 -17.03 -4.89
N GLY A 569 -8.76 -15.90 -4.47
CA GLY A 569 -8.74 -14.64 -5.20
C GLY A 569 -9.78 -14.59 -6.32
N PHE A 570 -9.44 -14.03 -7.47
CA PHE A 570 -10.31 -14.06 -8.64
C PHE A 570 -10.29 -15.43 -9.31
N SER A 571 -11.41 -16.15 -9.27
CA SER A 571 -11.52 -17.54 -9.74
C SER A 571 -11.68 -17.67 -11.25
N SER A 572 -11.98 -16.58 -11.97
CA SER A 572 -12.07 -16.56 -13.42
C SER A 572 -11.66 -15.21 -13.99
N THR A 573 -11.35 -15.19 -15.29
CA THR A 573 -11.10 -13.94 -16.01
C THR A 573 -12.44 -13.31 -16.39
N TYR A 574 -12.81 -12.23 -15.72
CA TYR A 574 -13.95 -11.41 -16.07
C TYR A 574 -13.51 -10.22 -16.91
N SER A 575 -14.10 -10.02 -18.08
CA SER A 575 -13.73 -8.94 -18.98
C SER A 575 -14.98 -8.33 -19.62
N VAL A 576 -15.01 -7.01 -19.72
CA VAL A 576 -16.12 -6.25 -20.32
C VAL A 576 -15.55 -5.21 -21.28
N PRO A 577 -16.05 -5.14 -22.53
CA PRO A 577 -15.71 -4.04 -23.42
C PRO A 577 -16.34 -2.74 -22.92
N TYR A 578 -15.53 -1.69 -22.86
CA TYR A 578 -15.97 -0.35 -22.48
C TYR A 578 -15.40 0.69 -23.41
N THR A 579 -16.23 1.65 -23.83
CA THR A 579 -15.86 2.75 -24.72
C THR A 579 -15.76 4.05 -23.93
N LEU A 580 -14.53 4.59 -23.84
CA LEU A 580 -14.23 5.86 -23.18
C LEU A 580 -14.09 6.96 -24.24
N THR A 581 -14.69 8.13 -24.00
CA THR A 581 -14.42 9.33 -24.79
C THR A 581 -13.08 9.93 -24.35
N VAL A 582 -12.16 10.07 -25.30
CA VAL A 582 -10.79 10.56 -25.06
C VAL A 582 -10.46 11.80 -25.86
N ASP A 583 -11.28 12.16 -26.86
CA ASP A 583 -11.09 13.33 -27.71
C ASP A 583 -12.42 13.81 -28.31
N ALA A 584 -12.40 14.88 -29.07
CA ALA A 584 -13.57 15.42 -29.75
C ALA A 584 -14.15 14.42 -30.78
N PRO A 585 -15.49 14.40 -31.01
CA PRO A 585 -16.08 13.59 -32.05
C PRO A 585 -15.47 13.87 -33.42
N GLY A 586 -15.24 12.82 -34.20
CA GLY A 586 -14.63 12.92 -35.54
C GLY A 586 -13.10 12.91 -35.55
N THR A 587 -12.44 12.97 -34.38
CA THR A 587 -10.99 12.90 -34.29
C THR A 587 -10.48 11.45 -34.21
N SER A 588 -9.24 11.24 -34.63
CA SER A 588 -8.54 9.95 -34.50
C SER A 588 -7.08 10.19 -34.14
N GLY A 589 -6.49 9.29 -33.39
CA GLY A 589 -5.11 9.44 -32.92
C GLY A 589 -4.69 8.28 -32.02
N THR A 590 -3.74 8.56 -31.13
CA THR A 590 -3.25 7.61 -30.13
C THR A 590 -3.31 8.22 -28.73
N VAL A 591 -3.64 7.38 -27.74
CA VAL A 591 -3.49 7.67 -26.31
C VAL A 591 -2.54 6.69 -25.68
N LYS A 592 -2.01 7.04 -24.51
CA LYS A 592 -1.26 6.09 -23.67
C LYS A 592 -2.24 5.36 -22.76
N VAL A 593 -2.11 4.04 -22.76
CA VAL A 593 -2.79 3.15 -21.82
C VAL A 593 -1.71 2.47 -20.99
N ILE A 594 -1.80 2.60 -19.67
CA ILE A 594 -0.84 2.06 -18.72
C ILE A 594 -1.57 0.96 -17.95
N ASP A 595 -0.97 -0.22 -17.84
CA ASP A 595 -1.54 -1.31 -17.06
C ASP A 595 -1.29 -1.16 -15.55
N MET A 596 -1.84 -2.07 -14.75
CA MET A 596 -1.72 -2.07 -13.29
C MET A 596 -0.26 -2.12 -12.81
N MET A 597 0.65 -2.68 -13.61
CA MET A 597 2.08 -2.79 -13.27
C MET A 597 2.93 -1.63 -13.80
N GLY A 598 2.33 -0.70 -14.53
CA GLY A 598 3.00 0.48 -15.05
C GLY A 598 3.49 0.35 -16.50
N ASN A 599 3.20 -0.76 -17.19
CA ASN A 599 3.60 -0.90 -18.60
C ASN A 599 2.69 -0.07 -19.49
N ALA A 600 3.30 0.79 -20.28
CA ALA A 600 2.59 1.71 -21.14
C ALA A 600 2.56 1.23 -22.61
N SER A 601 1.41 1.32 -23.22
CA SER A 601 1.19 1.08 -24.63
C SER A 601 0.57 2.29 -25.31
N SER A 602 0.80 2.43 -26.62
CA SER A 602 0.09 3.39 -27.45
C SER A 602 -1.09 2.69 -28.10
N VAL A 603 -2.31 3.16 -27.85
CA VAL A 603 -3.54 2.57 -28.37
C VAL A 603 -4.24 3.58 -29.26
N ASN A 604 -4.67 3.12 -30.44
CA ASN A 604 -5.41 3.96 -31.38
C ASN A 604 -6.83 4.20 -30.90
N TYR A 605 -7.30 5.42 -31.05
CA TYR A 605 -8.70 5.78 -30.90
C TYR A 605 -9.27 6.30 -32.24
N SER A 606 -10.56 6.19 -32.41
CA SER A 606 -11.27 6.72 -33.58
C SER A 606 -12.57 7.41 -33.17
N ASN A 607 -12.96 8.42 -33.95
CA ASN A 607 -14.15 9.23 -33.65
C ASN A 607 -14.20 9.76 -32.22
N GLY A 608 -13.04 10.13 -31.67
CA GLY A 608 -12.90 10.65 -30.31
C GLY A 608 -13.04 9.60 -29.21
N THR A 609 -13.17 8.31 -29.52
CA THR A 609 -13.41 7.24 -28.55
C THR A 609 -12.39 6.13 -28.61
N LEU A 610 -12.12 5.54 -27.46
CA LEU A 610 -11.25 4.38 -27.25
C LEU A 610 -12.08 3.24 -26.66
N THR A 611 -12.05 2.07 -27.29
CA THR A 611 -12.66 0.86 -26.71
C THR A 611 -11.57 -0.02 -26.09
N LEU A 612 -11.74 -0.39 -24.83
CA LEU A 612 -10.87 -1.27 -24.05
C LEU A 612 -11.64 -2.49 -23.56
N ASN A 613 -10.99 -3.63 -23.52
CA ASN A 613 -11.49 -4.79 -22.78
C ASN A 613 -10.97 -4.67 -21.34
N LEU A 614 -11.82 -4.20 -20.45
CA LEU A 614 -11.52 -4.04 -19.03
C LEU A 614 -11.60 -5.39 -18.33
N ASN A 615 -10.72 -5.60 -17.37
CA ASN A 615 -10.73 -6.75 -16.45
C ASN A 615 -10.62 -6.28 -15.00
N GLU A 616 -10.31 -7.17 -14.08
CA GLU A 616 -10.19 -6.87 -12.65
C GLU A 616 -8.96 -6.01 -12.28
N SER A 617 -7.98 -5.89 -13.20
CA SER A 617 -6.81 -4.99 -13.00
C SER A 617 -7.14 -3.59 -13.46
N PRO A 618 -6.89 -2.54 -12.66
CA PRO A 618 -7.05 -1.18 -13.11
C PRO A 618 -6.06 -0.85 -14.25
N VAL A 619 -6.54 -0.11 -15.23
CA VAL A 619 -5.74 0.51 -16.29
C VAL A 619 -5.88 2.01 -16.24
N TYR A 620 -4.88 2.74 -16.71
CA TYR A 620 -4.87 4.20 -16.69
C TYR A 620 -4.77 4.72 -18.12
N VAL A 621 -5.71 5.57 -18.54
CA VAL A 621 -5.72 6.20 -19.86
C VAL A 621 -5.30 7.65 -19.70
N VAL A 622 -4.21 8.05 -20.36
CA VAL A 622 -3.74 9.44 -20.40
C VAL A 622 -4.31 10.10 -21.66
N SER A 623 -5.28 11.01 -21.45
CA SER A 623 -5.94 11.71 -22.56
C SER A 623 -5.12 12.93 -23.00
N ASN A 624 -5.00 13.10 -24.33
CA ASN A 624 -4.39 14.29 -24.94
C ASN A 624 -5.36 15.48 -25.01
N ASN A 625 -6.68 15.25 -24.88
CA ASN A 625 -7.71 16.26 -24.84
C ASN A 625 -8.32 16.34 -23.43
N ALA A 626 -7.68 17.11 -22.55
CA ALA A 626 -8.09 17.26 -21.16
C ALA A 626 -9.54 17.77 -21.03
N SER A 627 -9.97 18.66 -21.91
CA SER A 627 -11.32 19.24 -21.89
C SER A 627 -12.40 18.17 -22.08
N VAL A 628 -12.20 17.28 -23.05
CA VAL A 628 -13.15 16.20 -23.33
C VAL A 628 -13.16 15.16 -22.21
N ALA A 629 -11.97 14.74 -21.77
CA ALA A 629 -11.85 13.77 -20.69
C ALA A 629 -12.43 14.33 -19.37
N SER A 630 -12.16 15.58 -19.05
CA SER A 630 -12.72 16.29 -17.90
C SER A 630 -14.26 16.38 -17.96
N GLY A 631 -14.81 16.64 -19.15
CA GLY A 631 -16.28 16.72 -19.35
C GLY A 631 -17.03 15.39 -19.10
N ASN A 632 -16.33 14.27 -19.13
CA ASN A 632 -16.93 12.96 -18.83
C ASN A 632 -17.07 12.67 -17.33
N ALA A 633 -16.41 13.44 -16.47
CA ALA A 633 -16.36 13.15 -15.04
C ALA A 633 -17.34 14.03 -14.24
N THR A 634 -17.75 13.51 -13.09
CA THR A 634 -18.55 14.23 -12.11
C THR A 634 -17.69 14.57 -10.90
N VAL A 635 -17.52 15.85 -10.63
CA VAL A 635 -16.77 16.29 -9.44
C VAL A 635 -17.57 15.95 -8.18
N PRO A 636 -17.01 15.26 -7.20
CA PRO A 636 -17.68 14.94 -5.96
C PRO A 636 -18.09 16.19 -5.18
N VAL A 637 -19.29 16.17 -4.62
CA VAL A 637 -19.82 17.28 -3.81
C VAL A 637 -18.95 17.51 -2.57
N GLY A 638 -18.66 18.76 -2.26
CA GLY A 638 -17.85 19.14 -1.09
C GLY A 638 -16.34 18.91 -1.26
N TYR A 639 -15.91 18.41 -2.40
CA TYR A 639 -14.48 18.28 -2.68
C TYR A 639 -13.90 19.65 -3.06
N ALA A 640 -12.94 20.13 -2.28
CA ALA A 640 -12.08 21.23 -2.67
C ALA A 640 -10.73 20.63 -3.08
N GLY A 641 -10.32 20.84 -4.31
CA GLY A 641 -9.00 20.45 -4.77
C GLY A 641 -7.91 21.00 -3.85
N MET A 642 -6.72 20.40 -3.91
CA MET A 642 -5.56 20.87 -3.14
C MET A 642 -5.04 22.22 -3.64
#